data_888ae29886856fba3fa00e1ebdb9d862
#
_entry.id   888ae29886856fba3fa00e1ebdb9d862
#
_cell.length_a   1.000
_cell.length_b   1.000
_cell.length_c   1.000
_cell.angle_alpha   90.00
_cell.angle_beta   90.00
_cell.angle_gamma   90.00
#
_symmetry.space_group_name_H-M   'P 1'
#
loop_
_entity.id
_entity.type
_entity.pdbx_description
1 polymer ?
#
loop_
_entity_poly.entity_id
_entity_poly.type
_entity_poly.pdbx_seq_one_letter_code
_entity_poly.pdbx_strand_id
1 'polypeptide(L)'
;MNLQIKSFEEYEKVYRYSVENPKEFWAEIAETFYWRRKWYNVLDWNFKEPRIKWFEGARLNITENCLDRHIYNLGDTPAIIWEPNDPNEDYRMLTYKQLLDKVEQFAHVLKNNGVEKGDRVCIYLPMVPELVIAVLACARVGAVHSVVFGGFSAQSIADRINDADCRLVITSDGGFRGTKTIELKNIVDDALVQCKSVERVIVLTRTRTPVSMIKGRDVWWEDEIKKVETQGNPRFPAEEMNAEDMLFILYTSGSTGKPKGVVHTCGGYMVYTGYTFANAFQYQSGEVYFCTADIGWITGHSYIVYGPLSQGATSLMFEGIPTWPDAGRLWDIVDKHKVNIVYTAPTAIRSLMAAGDQYVEGKDLSSITKLGTVGEPINVEAWNWYNEKIGKGKAPIVDTWWQTETGGLLISPIAGVTPTVPGYAMLPLPGIQPILVDENGNEIEGNDVSGNLCIKFPWPGMLRTTYGDHERCRQTYFSAYENLYFTGDGCHRNEAGYYRITGRVDDVLNVSGHRIGTAEVENAINMHSDVVESAVVGYPHPVKGQGIYAFVIASGHHVDENLTRQDINQTVSRIIGAIAKPDKIQFVSGLPKTRSGKIMRRILRKIAEGDTANLGDVTTLLDPAVIEEIKTGAEKLKG
;
A
#
# COMPACT_ATOMS: atom_id res chain seq x y z
N MET A 1 -14.46 5.91 -25.28
CA MET A 1 -13.10 5.41 -25.46
C MET A 1 -12.93 4.20 -24.54
N ASN A 2 -12.36 3.09 -25.01
CA ASN A 2 -12.05 1.98 -24.13
C ASN A 2 -10.77 2.34 -23.38
N LEU A 3 -10.80 2.36 -22.05
CA LEU A 3 -9.62 2.69 -21.21
C LEU A 3 -8.51 1.63 -21.32
N GLN A 4 -8.87 0.39 -21.68
CA GLN A 4 -7.97 -0.74 -21.63
C GLN A 4 -7.17 -0.91 -22.92
N ILE A 5 -5.87 -1.02 -22.79
CA ILE A 5 -4.92 -1.38 -23.84
C ILE A 5 -4.99 -2.90 -24.04
N LYS A 6 -5.09 -3.37 -25.31
CA LYS A 6 -5.40 -4.77 -25.62
C LYS A 6 -4.26 -5.55 -26.28
N SER A 7 -3.18 -4.88 -26.69
CA SER A 7 -2.01 -5.53 -27.28
C SER A 7 -0.72 -4.77 -26.93
N PHE A 8 0.42 -5.45 -27.05
CA PHE A 8 1.72 -4.82 -26.82
C PHE A 8 2.00 -3.71 -27.83
N GLU A 9 1.61 -3.89 -29.09
CA GLU A 9 1.72 -2.84 -30.13
C GLU A 9 0.88 -1.60 -29.77
N GLU A 10 -0.32 -1.79 -29.22
CA GLU A 10 -1.15 -0.70 -28.74
C GLU A 10 -0.51 -0.02 -27.52
N TYR A 11 0.09 -0.80 -26.58
CA TYR A 11 0.84 -0.24 -25.47
C TYR A 11 1.96 0.69 -25.95
N GLU A 12 2.78 0.27 -26.93
CA GLU A 12 3.88 1.09 -27.46
C GLU A 12 3.38 2.40 -28.08
N LYS A 13 2.27 2.36 -28.80
CA LYS A 13 1.64 3.55 -29.41
C LYS A 13 1.07 4.47 -28.35
N VAL A 14 0.32 3.94 -27.39
CA VAL A 14 -0.31 4.73 -26.32
C VAL A 14 0.76 5.30 -25.39
N TYR A 15 1.79 4.51 -25.05
CA TYR A 15 2.90 5.01 -24.22
C TYR A 15 3.61 6.17 -24.89
N ARG A 16 3.99 6.05 -26.15
CA ARG A 16 4.63 7.13 -26.92
C ARG A 16 3.75 8.37 -26.96
N TYR A 17 2.48 8.22 -27.30
CA TYR A 17 1.52 9.32 -27.33
C TYR A 17 1.40 10.01 -25.95
N SER A 18 1.36 9.24 -24.88
CA SER A 18 1.23 9.74 -23.51
C SER A 18 2.46 10.53 -23.04
N VAL A 19 3.64 10.22 -23.58
CA VAL A 19 4.90 10.94 -23.28
C VAL A 19 5.05 12.20 -24.13
N GLU A 20 4.70 12.11 -25.41
CA GLU A 20 4.80 13.24 -26.36
C GLU A 20 3.68 14.27 -26.15
N ASN A 21 2.48 13.84 -25.73
CA ASN A 21 1.28 14.67 -25.56
C ASN A 21 0.60 14.41 -24.20
N PRO A 22 1.30 14.63 -23.07
CA PRO A 22 0.81 14.20 -21.77
C PRO A 22 -0.46 14.92 -21.29
N LYS A 23 -0.66 16.18 -21.65
CA LYS A 23 -1.87 16.93 -21.27
C LYS A 23 -3.09 16.42 -22.04
N GLU A 24 -2.95 16.19 -23.32
CA GLU A 24 -3.98 15.64 -24.19
C GLU A 24 -4.35 14.23 -23.78
N PHE A 25 -3.36 13.38 -23.54
CA PHE A 25 -3.55 12.02 -23.06
C PHE A 25 -4.37 11.98 -21.77
N TRP A 26 -3.97 12.72 -20.74
CA TRP A 26 -4.71 12.72 -19.48
C TRP A 26 -6.06 13.39 -19.56
N ALA A 27 -6.25 14.39 -20.45
CA ALA A 27 -7.55 14.96 -20.72
C ALA A 27 -8.51 13.92 -21.33
N GLU A 28 -8.05 13.14 -22.32
CA GLU A 28 -8.83 12.09 -22.94
C GLU A 28 -9.23 10.99 -21.94
N ILE A 29 -8.29 10.57 -21.07
CA ILE A 29 -8.61 9.63 -19.98
C ILE A 29 -9.64 10.21 -19.02
N ALA A 30 -9.49 11.47 -18.62
CA ALA A 30 -10.40 12.15 -17.71
C ALA A 30 -11.83 12.29 -18.27
N GLU A 31 -11.99 12.39 -19.60
CA GLU A 31 -13.31 12.41 -20.26
C GLU A 31 -14.15 11.15 -20.00
N THR A 32 -13.55 10.06 -19.60
CA THR A 32 -14.27 8.80 -19.28
C THR A 32 -14.90 8.79 -17.89
N PHE A 33 -14.61 9.81 -17.08
CA PHE A 33 -15.16 10.00 -15.74
C PHE A 33 -16.28 11.03 -15.74
N TYR A 34 -17.13 10.99 -14.73
CA TYR A 34 -18.18 11.97 -14.54
C TYR A 34 -17.64 13.22 -13.84
N TRP A 35 -17.91 14.37 -14.45
CA TRP A 35 -17.60 15.69 -13.93
C TRP A 35 -18.86 16.55 -13.92
N ARG A 36 -19.15 17.23 -12.81
CA ARG A 36 -20.24 18.23 -12.76
C ARG A 36 -19.92 19.44 -13.64
N ARG A 37 -18.63 19.81 -13.66
CA ARG A 37 -18.07 20.81 -14.59
C ARG A 37 -16.65 20.38 -14.96
N LYS A 38 -16.33 20.46 -16.24
CA LYS A 38 -14.98 20.15 -16.74
C LYS A 38 -14.01 21.28 -16.42
N TRP A 39 -12.74 21.00 -16.55
CA TRP A 39 -11.61 21.89 -16.34
C TRP A 39 -11.48 22.93 -17.46
N TYR A 40 -10.81 24.05 -17.17
CA TYR A 40 -10.33 25.01 -18.16
C TYR A 40 -8.83 24.86 -18.42
N ASN A 41 -8.06 24.22 -17.50
CA ASN A 41 -6.66 23.90 -17.67
C ASN A 41 -6.40 22.48 -17.14
N VAL A 42 -5.75 21.66 -17.98
CA VAL A 42 -5.49 20.24 -17.64
C VAL A 42 -4.40 20.12 -16.60
N LEU A 43 -3.31 20.89 -16.76
CA LEU A 43 -2.12 20.79 -15.90
C LEU A 43 -1.38 22.11 -15.79
N ASP A 44 -1.13 22.53 -14.55
CA ASP A 44 -0.14 23.55 -14.16
C ASP A 44 0.86 22.91 -13.19
N TRP A 45 2.15 22.97 -13.51
CA TRP A 45 3.17 22.32 -12.69
C TRP A 45 4.52 22.99 -12.72
N ASN A 46 5.28 22.79 -11.63
CA ASN A 46 6.68 23.18 -11.49
C ASN A 46 7.33 22.27 -10.43
N PHE A 47 8.36 21.52 -10.78
CA PHE A 47 9.07 20.67 -9.82
C PHE A 47 10.16 21.42 -9.05
N LYS A 48 10.64 22.54 -9.56
CA LYS A 48 11.64 23.38 -8.87
C LYS A 48 11.07 24.04 -7.61
N GLU A 49 9.82 24.50 -7.73
CA GLU A 49 8.98 24.94 -6.62
C GLU A 49 7.75 24.05 -6.60
N PRO A 50 7.77 22.88 -5.93
CA PRO A 50 6.79 21.83 -6.15
C PRO A 50 5.35 22.34 -6.08
N ARG A 51 4.77 22.59 -7.24
CA ARG A 51 3.40 23.01 -7.44
C ARG A 51 2.83 22.19 -8.58
N ILE A 52 1.86 21.37 -8.24
CA ILE A 52 1.24 20.45 -9.18
C ILE A 52 -0.26 20.58 -9.03
N LYS A 53 -0.96 20.91 -10.13
CA LYS A 53 -2.41 21.03 -10.19
C LYS A 53 -2.92 20.36 -11.45
N TRP A 54 -3.88 19.47 -11.28
CA TRP A 54 -4.55 18.79 -12.38
C TRP A 54 -6.02 19.17 -12.46
N PHE A 55 -6.52 19.36 -13.67
CA PHE A 55 -7.93 19.64 -13.97
C PHE A 55 -8.46 20.89 -13.26
N GLU A 56 -7.71 21.99 -13.34
CA GLU A 56 -8.11 23.26 -12.68
C GLU A 56 -9.47 23.76 -13.18
N GLY A 57 -10.32 24.15 -12.25
CA GLY A 57 -11.68 24.61 -12.50
C GLY A 57 -12.72 23.49 -12.60
N ALA A 58 -12.31 22.23 -12.65
CA ALA A 58 -13.26 21.13 -12.64
C ALA A 58 -13.99 21.00 -11.30
N ARG A 59 -15.24 20.52 -11.37
CA ARG A 59 -16.11 20.23 -10.24
C ARG A 59 -16.59 18.79 -10.29
N LEU A 60 -16.51 18.11 -9.16
CA LEU A 60 -16.87 16.70 -9.03
C LEU A 60 -17.14 16.34 -7.57
N ASN A 61 -17.63 15.15 -7.34
CA ASN A 61 -17.37 14.39 -6.12
C ASN A 61 -16.90 12.98 -6.53
N ILE A 62 -15.83 12.49 -5.94
CA ILE A 62 -15.28 11.17 -6.31
C ILE A 62 -16.29 10.05 -6.08
N THR A 63 -17.18 10.18 -5.08
CA THR A 63 -18.20 9.17 -4.78
C THR A 63 -19.23 9.04 -5.90
N GLU A 64 -19.49 10.07 -6.67
CA GLU A 64 -20.37 10.00 -7.84
C GLU A 64 -19.76 9.08 -8.91
N ASN A 65 -18.44 9.02 -9.00
CA ASN A 65 -17.74 8.09 -9.90
C ASN A 65 -17.64 6.68 -9.32
N CYS A 66 -17.55 6.53 -8.01
CA CYS A 66 -17.47 5.22 -7.36
C CYS A 66 -18.83 4.54 -7.18
N LEU A 67 -19.92 5.31 -7.07
CA LEU A 67 -21.24 4.82 -6.69
C LEU A 67 -22.33 5.27 -7.68
N ASP A 68 -22.67 6.55 -7.67
CA ASP A 68 -23.90 7.08 -8.31
C ASP A 68 -23.99 6.72 -9.80
N ARG A 69 -22.91 6.87 -10.56
CA ARG A 69 -22.90 6.58 -12.01
C ARG A 69 -23.15 5.11 -12.35
N HIS A 70 -22.96 4.21 -11.37
CA HIS A 70 -23.12 2.77 -11.57
C HIS A 70 -24.53 2.27 -11.25
N ILE A 71 -25.34 3.06 -10.54
CA ILE A 71 -26.63 2.59 -10.00
C ILE A 71 -27.58 2.10 -11.08
N TYR A 72 -27.61 2.75 -12.24
CA TYR A 72 -28.52 2.36 -13.31
C TYR A 72 -28.17 1.00 -13.92
N ASN A 73 -26.89 0.74 -14.16
CA ASN A 73 -26.45 -0.47 -14.86
C ASN A 73 -25.98 -1.59 -13.91
N LEU A 74 -25.42 -1.24 -12.76
CA LEU A 74 -24.76 -2.14 -11.82
C LEU A 74 -25.34 -2.06 -10.40
N GLY A 75 -26.51 -1.42 -10.21
CA GLY A 75 -27.08 -1.19 -8.90
C GLY A 75 -27.21 -2.44 -8.04
N ASP A 76 -27.58 -3.56 -8.65
CA ASP A 76 -27.76 -4.85 -7.98
C ASP A 76 -26.50 -5.74 -8.05
N THR A 77 -25.43 -5.28 -8.69
CA THR A 77 -24.13 -5.98 -8.72
C THR A 77 -23.39 -5.80 -7.41
N PRO A 78 -22.70 -6.82 -6.88
CA PRO A 78 -21.85 -6.68 -5.70
C PRO A 78 -20.77 -5.61 -5.92
N ALA A 79 -20.73 -4.63 -5.02
CA ALA A 79 -19.64 -3.63 -4.96
C ALA A 79 -18.56 -4.10 -4.00
N ILE A 80 -18.98 -4.54 -2.79
CA ILE A 80 -18.09 -5.03 -1.76
C ILE A 80 -18.54 -6.43 -1.32
N ILE A 81 -17.60 -7.36 -1.30
CA ILE A 81 -17.70 -8.63 -0.59
C ILE A 81 -16.74 -8.55 0.60
N TRP A 82 -17.25 -8.82 1.79
CA TRP A 82 -16.43 -8.85 2.99
C TRP A 82 -16.37 -10.27 3.55
N GLU A 83 -15.16 -10.75 3.74
CA GLU A 83 -14.90 -12.03 4.38
C GLU A 83 -14.42 -11.80 5.82
N PRO A 84 -15.09 -12.38 6.84
CA PRO A 84 -14.75 -12.17 8.24
C PRO A 84 -13.45 -12.85 8.65
N ASN A 85 -12.89 -12.43 9.80
CA ASN A 85 -11.77 -13.10 10.44
C ASN A 85 -12.10 -14.57 10.77
N ASP A 86 -13.22 -14.83 11.45
CA ASP A 86 -13.65 -16.20 11.74
C ASP A 86 -14.26 -16.85 10.48
N PRO A 87 -13.71 -17.98 9.98
CA PRO A 87 -14.25 -18.67 8.82
C PRO A 87 -15.67 -19.22 9.01
N ASN A 88 -16.14 -19.34 10.26
CA ASN A 88 -17.50 -19.80 10.58
C ASN A 88 -18.51 -18.64 10.69
N GLU A 89 -18.07 -17.39 10.68
CA GLU A 89 -18.95 -16.23 10.58
C GLU A 89 -19.40 -16.06 9.13
N ASP A 90 -20.64 -15.64 8.91
CA ASP A 90 -21.18 -15.40 7.59
C ASP A 90 -20.50 -14.18 6.94
N TYR A 91 -20.11 -14.30 5.66
CA TYR A 91 -19.64 -13.17 4.87
C TYR A 91 -20.75 -12.15 4.64
N ARG A 92 -20.39 -10.91 4.39
CA ARG A 92 -21.35 -9.86 4.00
C ARG A 92 -21.08 -9.39 2.58
N MET A 93 -22.14 -9.02 1.90
CA MET A 93 -22.08 -8.47 0.54
C MET A 93 -22.97 -7.23 0.48
N LEU A 94 -22.42 -6.17 -0.13
CA LEU A 94 -23.16 -4.96 -0.42
C LEU A 94 -23.16 -4.73 -1.93
N THR A 95 -24.35 -4.61 -2.52
CA THR A 95 -24.48 -4.15 -3.91
C THR A 95 -24.14 -2.66 -4.01
N TYR A 96 -23.92 -2.16 -5.24
CA TYR A 96 -23.68 -0.72 -5.45
C TYR A 96 -24.79 0.16 -4.87
N LYS A 97 -26.04 -0.27 -5.05
CA LYS A 97 -27.21 0.43 -4.47
C LYS A 97 -27.19 0.42 -2.94
N GLN A 98 -26.97 -0.74 -2.34
CA GLN A 98 -26.89 -0.88 -0.88
C GLN A 98 -25.71 -0.09 -0.32
N LEU A 99 -24.54 -0.13 -0.99
CA LEU A 99 -23.37 0.64 -0.55
C LEU A 99 -23.65 2.15 -0.62
N LEU A 100 -24.28 2.64 -1.72
CA LEU A 100 -24.67 4.04 -1.82
C LEU A 100 -25.61 4.45 -0.70
N ASP A 101 -26.67 3.65 -0.45
CA ASP A 101 -27.63 3.92 0.63
C ASP A 101 -26.94 4.01 1.99
N LYS A 102 -26.00 3.10 2.30
CA LYS A 102 -25.23 3.11 3.55
C LYS A 102 -24.28 4.31 3.64
N VAL A 103 -23.64 4.68 2.55
CA VAL A 103 -22.77 5.87 2.47
C VAL A 103 -23.59 7.14 2.70
N GLU A 104 -24.78 7.27 2.11
CA GLU A 104 -25.66 8.42 2.33
C GLU A 104 -26.18 8.49 3.77
N GLN A 105 -26.58 7.35 4.35
CA GLN A 105 -26.94 7.27 5.78
C GLN A 105 -25.80 7.79 6.66
N PHE A 106 -24.58 7.32 6.42
CA PHE A 106 -23.44 7.72 7.25
C PHE A 106 -22.98 9.15 6.98
N ALA A 107 -23.18 9.67 5.76
CA ALA A 107 -22.98 11.09 5.46
C ALA A 107 -23.89 11.99 6.31
N HIS A 108 -25.17 11.61 6.53
CA HIS A 108 -26.05 12.28 7.49
C HIS A 108 -25.51 12.18 8.92
N VAL A 109 -25.01 11.01 9.32
CA VAL A 109 -24.39 10.84 10.65
C VAL A 109 -23.23 11.81 10.84
N LEU A 110 -22.33 11.93 9.85
CA LEU A 110 -21.20 12.86 9.92
C LEU A 110 -21.68 14.31 10.07
N LYS A 111 -22.64 14.74 9.26
CA LYS A 111 -23.22 16.10 9.33
C LYS A 111 -23.90 16.36 10.68
N ASN A 112 -24.66 15.40 11.19
CA ASN A 112 -25.34 15.50 12.50
C ASN A 112 -24.35 15.59 13.67
N ASN A 113 -23.12 15.09 13.48
CA ASN A 113 -22.04 15.17 14.44
C ASN A 113 -21.05 16.33 14.15
N GLY A 114 -21.46 17.31 13.34
CA GLY A 114 -20.76 18.57 13.15
C GLY A 114 -19.63 18.55 12.12
N VAL A 115 -19.54 17.52 11.28
CA VAL A 115 -18.52 17.45 10.22
C VAL A 115 -18.90 18.35 9.06
N GLU A 116 -18.02 19.27 8.68
CA GLU A 116 -18.15 20.18 7.55
C GLU A 116 -17.14 19.87 6.45
N LYS A 117 -17.36 20.43 5.26
CA LYS A 117 -16.39 20.37 4.15
C LYS A 117 -15.02 20.86 4.60
N GLY A 118 -13.98 20.07 4.33
CA GLY A 118 -12.60 20.37 4.69
C GLY A 118 -12.19 19.98 6.11
N ASP A 119 -13.13 19.54 6.96
CA ASP A 119 -12.78 18.97 8.26
C ASP A 119 -12.02 17.65 8.10
N ARG A 120 -11.08 17.38 9.02
CA ARG A 120 -10.33 16.13 9.03
C ARG A 120 -10.99 15.15 9.99
N VAL A 121 -11.20 13.93 9.50
CA VAL A 121 -11.80 12.82 10.23
C VAL A 121 -10.79 11.69 10.35
N CYS A 122 -10.42 11.32 11.57
CA CYS A 122 -9.58 10.15 11.83
C CYS A 122 -10.44 8.88 11.81
N ILE A 123 -10.04 7.88 11.05
CA ILE A 123 -10.73 6.59 10.97
C ILE A 123 -9.78 5.50 11.47
N TYR A 124 -10.15 4.85 12.57
CA TYR A 124 -9.41 3.76 13.19
C TYR A 124 -10.34 2.56 13.40
N LEU A 125 -10.59 1.84 12.32
CA LEU A 125 -11.50 0.70 12.22
C LEU A 125 -10.78 -0.57 11.77
N PRO A 126 -11.29 -1.77 12.12
CA PRO A 126 -10.84 -3.01 11.50
C PRO A 126 -11.30 -3.06 10.04
N MET A 127 -10.83 -4.07 9.29
CA MET A 127 -11.20 -4.30 7.89
C MET A 127 -12.64 -4.82 7.76
N VAL A 128 -13.61 -3.96 8.03
CA VAL A 128 -15.05 -4.23 7.93
C VAL A 128 -15.71 -3.33 6.87
N PRO A 129 -16.88 -3.68 6.33
CA PRO A 129 -17.57 -2.84 5.33
C PRO A 129 -17.81 -1.41 5.80
N GLU A 130 -18.01 -1.20 7.09
CA GLU A 130 -18.19 0.12 7.70
C GLU A 130 -16.96 1.03 7.51
N LEU A 131 -15.76 0.46 7.35
CA LEU A 131 -14.57 1.23 7.01
C LEU A 131 -14.68 1.84 5.60
N VAL A 132 -15.14 1.06 4.62
CA VAL A 132 -15.40 1.56 3.25
C VAL A 132 -16.50 2.62 3.26
N ILE A 133 -17.58 2.37 4.02
CA ILE A 133 -18.69 3.32 4.19
C ILE A 133 -18.20 4.63 4.78
N ALA A 134 -17.38 4.58 5.84
CA ALA A 134 -16.84 5.78 6.50
C ALA A 134 -15.93 6.60 5.56
N VAL A 135 -15.03 5.93 4.82
CA VAL A 135 -14.14 6.56 3.83
C VAL A 135 -14.95 7.28 2.75
N LEU A 136 -15.92 6.59 2.16
CA LEU A 136 -16.76 7.17 1.09
C LEU A 136 -17.71 8.24 1.62
N ALA A 137 -18.25 8.10 2.83
CA ALA A 137 -19.09 9.14 3.43
C ALA A 137 -18.30 10.41 3.74
N CYS A 138 -17.07 10.32 4.23
CA CYS A 138 -16.18 11.49 4.36
C CYS A 138 -15.98 12.18 3.02
N ALA A 139 -15.66 11.43 1.96
CA ALA A 139 -15.52 11.98 0.62
C ALA A 139 -16.83 12.61 0.10
N ARG A 140 -17.99 11.99 0.42
CA ARG A 140 -19.30 12.49 0.00
C ARG A 140 -19.68 13.81 0.64
N VAL A 141 -19.33 14.02 1.91
CA VAL A 141 -19.57 15.30 2.62
C VAL A 141 -18.47 16.34 2.38
N GLY A 142 -17.42 15.98 1.64
CA GLY A 142 -16.27 16.84 1.37
C GLY A 142 -15.28 16.94 2.54
N ALA A 143 -15.35 16.05 3.53
CA ALA A 143 -14.38 15.94 4.60
C ALA A 143 -13.12 15.18 4.15
N VAL A 144 -12.00 15.51 4.77
CA VAL A 144 -10.70 14.88 4.51
C VAL A 144 -10.51 13.71 5.47
N HIS A 145 -10.51 12.49 4.96
CA HIS A 145 -10.27 11.33 5.84
C HIS A 145 -8.78 11.06 6.07
N SER A 146 -8.47 10.60 7.27
CA SER A 146 -7.15 10.10 7.66
C SER A 146 -7.34 8.73 8.29
N VAL A 147 -7.15 7.68 7.49
CA VAL A 147 -7.29 6.30 7.96
C VAL A 147 -6.00 5.87 8.65
N VAL A 148 -6.16 5.33 9.86
CA VAL A 148 -5.06 4.79 10.65
C VAL A 148 -5.22 3.28 10.72
N PHE A 149 -4.14 2.55 10.44
CA PHE A 149 -4.13 1.10 10.48
C PHE A 149 -4.52 0.57 11.88
N GLY A 150 -5.48 -0.36 11.94
CA GLY A 150 -6.09 -0.88 13.17
C GLY A 150 -5.15 -1.57 14.16
N GLY A 151 -3.89 -1.61 13.83
CA GLY A 151 -2.85 -2.16 14.67
C GLY A 151 -1.89 -1.12 15.27
N PHE A 152 -2.06 0.19 15.05
CA PHE A 152 -1.17 1.20 15.59
C PHE A 152 -1.44 1.47 17.08
N SER A 153 -0.42 1.97 17.77
CA SER A 153 -0.47 2.34 19.20
C SER A 153 -1.23 3.65 19.42
N ALA A 154 -1.63 3.89 20.66
CA ALA A 154 -2.25 5.14 21.09
C ALA A 154 -1.42 6.38 20.72
N GLN A 155 -0.09 6.33 20.92
CA GLN A 155 0.79 7.43 20.54
C GLN A 155 0.77 7.70 19.03
N SER A 156 0.83 6.65 18.21
CA SER A 156 0.73 6.79 16.75
C SER A 156 -0.57 7.43 16.29
N ILE A 157 -1.67 7.13 16.97
CA ILE A 157 -2.99 7.72 16.69
C ILE A 157 -3.00 9.19 17.11
N ALA A 158 -2.52 9.48 18.32
CA ALA A 158 -2.45 10.85 18.86
C ALA A 158 -1.63 11.78 17.96
N ASP A 159 -0.46 11.31 17.50
CA ASP A 159 0.42 12.07 16.62
C ASP A 159 -0.30 12.48 15.31
N ARG A 160 -1.06 11.56 14.71
CA ARG A 160 -1.80 11.80 13.47
C ARG A 160 -3.00 12.71 13.67
N ILE A 161 -3.75 12.53 14.76
CA ILE A 161 -4.88 13.39 15.13
C ILE A 161 -4.40 14.82 15.35
N ASN A 162 -3.32 14.99 16.10
CA ASN A 162 -2.78 16.31 16.42
C ASN A 162 -2.17 16.99 15.19
N ASP A 163 -1.45 16.25 14.34
CA ASP A 163 -0.87 16.80 13.10
C ASP A 163 -1.94 17.25 12.11
N ALA A 164 -2.99 16.42 11.92
CA ALA A 164 -4.09 16.74 11.01
C ALA A 164 -5.16 17.65 11.66
N ASP A 165 -5.10 17.91 12.95
CA ASP A 165 -6.14 18.61 13.71
C ASP A 165 -7.54 18.00 13.47
N CYS A 166 -7.65 16.68 13.69
CA CYS A 166 -8.89 15.94 13.45
C CYS A 166 -9.93 16.31 14.50
N ARG A 167 -11.17 16.61 14.07
CA ARG A 167 -12.28 16.97 14.97
C ARG A 167 -13.14 15.78 15.37
N LEU A 168 -13.15 14.73 14.57
CA LEU A 168 -13.95 13.54 14.80
C LEU A 168 -13.10 12.30 14.60
N VAL A 169 -13.33 11.29 15.45
CA VAL A 169 -12.74 9.95 15.33
C VAL A 169 -13.84 8.93 15.12
N ILE A 170 -13.63 8.03 14.16
CA ILE A 170 -14.47 6.85 13.94
C ILE A 170 -13.65 5.63 14.35
N THR A 171 -14.17 4.84 15.28
CA THR A 171 -13.51 3.62 15.77
C THR A 171 -14.52 2.51 16.02
N SER A 172 -14.09 1.39 16.58
CA SER A 172 -14.98 0.33 17.05
C SER A 172 -14.62 -0.11 18.46
N ASP A 173 -15.53 -0.84 19.11
CA ASP A 173 -15.27 -1.45 20.42
C ASP A 173 -14.03 -2.34 20.41
N GLY A 174 -13.83 -3.07 19.30
CA GLY A 174 -12.64 -3.88 19.07
C GLY A 174 -12.54 -4.37 17.63
N GLY A 175 -11.47 -5.09 17.33
CA GLY A 175 -11.25 -5.76 16.05
C GLY A 175 -10.66 -7.15 16.23
N PHE A 176 -10.95 -8.06 15.31
CA PHE A 176 -10.38 -9.40 15.31
C PHE A 176 -9.10 -9.45 14.45
N ARG A 177 -8.10 -10.21 14.93
CA ARG A 177 -6.87 -10.49 14.18
C ARG A 177 -6.38 -11.90 14.51
N GLY A 178 -6.73 -12.88 13.70
CA GLY A 178 -6.53 -14.29 14.02
C GLY A 178 -7.27 -14.64 15.30
N THR A 179 -6.55 -15.16 16.28
CA THR A 179 -7.11 -15.51 17.62
C THR A 179 -7.16 -14.32 18.59
N LYS A 180 -6.61 -13.16 18.22
CA LYS A 180 -6.54 -11.99 19.12
C LYS A 180 -7.70 -11.03 18.88
N THR A 181 -8.23 -10.49 19.96
CA THR A 181 -9.09 -9.31 19.95
C THR A 181 -8.25 -8.08 20.30
N ILE A 182 -8.37 -7.03 19.50
CA ILE A 182 -7.69 -5.74 19.73
C ILE A 182 -8.74 -4.76 20.23
N GLU A 183 -8.51 -4.17 21.39
CA GLU A 183 -9.44 -3.25 22.06
C GLU A 183 -9.29 -1.83 21.49
N LEU A 184 -9.84 -1.60 20.30
CA LEU A 184 -9.58 -0.38 19.52
C LEU A 184 -10.06 0.89 20.24
N LYS A 185 -11.26 0.86 20.86
CA LYS A 185 -11.79 2.01 21.60
C LYS A 185 -10.91 2.41 22.78
N ASN A 186 -10.37 1.43 23.51
CA ASN A 186 -9.48 1.70 24.65
C ASN A 186 -8.17 2.37 24.17
N ILE A 187 -7.62 1.90 23.03
CA ILE A 187 -6.43 2.52 22.42
C ILE A 187 -6.73 3.96 21.96
N VAL A 188 -7.92 4.21 21.40
CA VAL A 188 -8.36 5.56 21.03
C VAL A 188 -8.51 6.45 22.29
N ASP A 189 -9.11 5.94 23.36
CA ASP A 189 -9.27 6.71 24.60
C ASP A 189 -7.92 7.12 25.17
N ASP A 190 -6.93 6.22 25.18
CA ASP A 190 -5.56 6.52 25.59
C ASP A 190 -4.92 7.60 24.70
N ALA A 191 -5.13 7.53 23.38
CA ALA A 191 -4.66 8.53 22.44
C ALA A 191 -5.27 9.91 22.71
N LEU A 192 -6.58 9.95 22.98
CA LEU A 192 -7.36 11.18 23.14
C LEU A 192 -7.01 11.96 24.42
N VAL A 193 -6.30 11.37 25.38
CA VAL A 193 -5.74 12.11 26.52
C VAL A 193 -4.82 13.26 26.05
N GLN A 194 -4.15 13.07 24.88
CA GLN A 194 -3.22 14.04 24.30
C GLN A 194 -3.83 14.86 23.16
N CYS A 195 -5.10 14.62 22.77
CA CYS A 195 -5.75 15.26 21.61
C CYS A 195 -6.84 16.22 22.07
N LYS A 196 -6.63 17.52 21.82
CA LYS A 196 -7.58 18.57 22.22
C LYS A 196 -8.61 18.94 21.16
N SER A 197 -8.34 18.58 19.89
CA SER A 197 -9.19 18.93 18.75
C SER A 197 -10.43 18.05 18.59
N VAL A 198 -10.41 16.85 19.18
CA VAL A 198 -11.47 15.85 18.99
C VAL A 198 -12.70 16.20 19.84
N GLU A 199 -13.80 16.48 19.17
CA GLU A 199 -15.09 16.82 19.79
C GLU A 199 -16.04 15.62 19.85
N ARG A 200 -15.90 14.66 18.93
CA ARG A 200 -16.79 13.49 18.79
C ARG A 200 -16.03 12.22 18.49
N VAL A 201 -16.53 11.11 19.03
CA VAL A 201 -16.08 9.75 18.72
C VAL A 201 -17.29 8.90 18.37
N ILE A 202 -17.28 8.31 17.17
CA ILE A 202 -18.31 7.37 16.71
C ILE A 202 -17.75 5.96 16.88
N VAL A 203 -18.45 5.10 17.62
CA VAL A 203 -17.99 3.76 17.99
C VAL A 203 -18.87 2.70 17.36
N LEU A 204 -18.29 1.87 16.50
CA LEU A 204 -18.95 0.71 15.88
C LEU A 204 -18.89 -0.50 16.82
N THR A 205 -19.97 -1.25 16.92
CA THR A 205 -19.99 -2.55 17.61
C THR A 205 -19.46 -3.65 16.67
N ARG A 206 -18.30 -4.25 16.98
CA ARG A 206 -17.74 -5.37 16.20
C ARG A 206 -17.49 -6.61 17.07
N THR A 207 -16.82 -6.46 18.19
CA THR A 207 -16.37 -7.57 19.03
C THR A 207 -17.20 -7.74 20.29
N ARG A 208 -18.06 -6.77 20.60
CA ARG A 208 -18.82 -6.66 21.86
C ARG A 208 -17.90 -6.57 23.10
N THR A 209 -16.69 -6.07 22.90
CA THR A 209 -15.78 -5.76 23.99
C THR A 209 -16.39 -4.64 24.84
N PRO A 210 -16.46 -4.79 26.18
CA PRO A 210 -16.92 -3.72 27.05
C PRO A 210 -16.04 -2.48 26.93
N VAL A 211 -16.64 -1.33 26.65
CA VAL A 211 -15.93 -0.06 26.47
C VAL A 211 -16.60 1.05 27.27
N SER A 212 -15.81 2.02 27.70
CA SER A 212 -16.32 3.24 28.31
C SER A 212 -16.83 4.20 27.25
N MET A 213 -18.03 4.76 27.44
CA MET A 213 -18.62 5.76 26.57
C MET A 213 -18.70 7.11 27.31
N ILE A 214 -17.90 8.08 26.89
CA ILE A 214 -17.86 9.39 27.52
C ILE A 214 -19.07 10.21 27.04
N LYS A 215 -19.95 10.53 27.97
CA LYS A 215 -21.18 11.30 27.69
C LYS A 215 -20.85 12.66 27.06
N GLY A 216 -21.51 12.96 25.96
CA GLY A 216 -21.34 14.23 25.21
C GLY A 216 -20.22 14.18 24.17
N ARG A 217 -19.28 13.19 24.24
CA ARG A 217 -18.25 12.97 23.24
C ARG A 217 -18.53 11.73 22.38
N ASP A 218 -18.87 10.61 23.03
CA ASP A 218 -18.94 9.30 22.36
C ASP A 218 -20.40 8.96 22.03
N VAL A 219 -20.58 8.40 20.83
CA VAL A 219 -21.88 7.90 20.34
C VAL A 219 -21.69 6.54 19.65
N TRP A 220 -22.70 5.67 19.73
CA TRP A 220 -22.69 4.42 19.00
C TRP A 220 -23.06 4.65 17.53
N TRP A 221 -22.35 3.99 16.64
CA TRP A 221 -22.62 3.99 15.19
C TRP A 221 -24.08 3.60 14.91
N GLU A 222 -24.53 2.52 15.52
CA GLU A 222 -25.85 1.94 15.32
C GLU A 222 -26.96 2.90 15.78
N ASP A 223 -26.75 3.61 16.88
CA ASP A 223 -27.70 4.58 17.40
C ASP A 223 -27.81 5.81 16.47
N GLU A 224 -26.68 6.27 15.93
CA GLU A 224 -26.66 7.37 14.96
C GLU A 224 -27.34 6.97 13.64
N ILE A 225 -27.09 5.77 13.13
CA ILE A 225 -27.77 5.24 11.94
C ILE A 225 -29.28 5.17 12.18
N LYS A 226 -29.71 4.66 13.34
CA LYS A 226 -31.13 4.56 13.69
C LYS A 226 -31.83 5.93 13.72
N LYS A 227 -31.14 6.99 14.13
CA LYS A 227 -31.68 8.35 14.07
C LYS A 227 -31.97 8.77 12.62
N VAL A 228 -31.10 8.46 11.67
CA VAL A 228 -31.29 8.74 10.24
C VAL A 228 -32.43 7.88 9.67
N GLU A 229 -32.51 6.62 10.04
CA GLU A 229 -33.61 5.70 9.65
C GLU A 229 -34.97 6.19 10.11
N THR A 230 -35.07 6.74 11.33
CA THR A 230 -36.33 7.33 11.83
C THR A 230 -36.78 8.57 11.09
N GLN A 231 -35.86 9.23 10.36
CA GLN A 231 -36.14 10.35 9.46
C GLN A 231 -36.52 9.90 8.04
N GLY A 232 -36.63 8.58 7.79
CA GLY A 232 -37.00 8.01 6.50
C GLY A 232 -35.85 7.84 5.51
N ASN A 233 -34.61 7.79 5.97
CA ASN A 233 -33.41 7.64 5.14
C ASN A 233 -33.36 8.64 3.97
N PRO A 234 -33.33 9.94 4.24
CA PRO A 234 -33.31 10.95 3.17
C PRO A 234 -32.06 10.79 2.31
N ARG A 235 -32.16 11.05 1.01
CA ARG A 235 -31.01 11.11 0.10
C ARG A 235 -30.03 12.17 0.58
N PHE A 236 -28.73 11.89 0.44
CA PHE A 236 -27.66 12.83 0.74
C PHE A 236 -26.94 13.22 -0.56
N PRO A 237 -27.18 14.43 -1.13
CA PRO A 237 -26.46 14.86 -2.30
C PRO A 237 -24.97 15.02 -1.99
N ALA A 238 -24.12 14.50 -2.88
CA ALA A 238 -22.68 14.64 -2.70
C ALA A 238 -22.25 16.11 -2.74
N GLU A 239 -21.32 16.50 -1.86
CA GLU A 239 -20.76 17.86 -1.82
C GLU A 239 -19.98 18.16 -3.10
N GLU A 240 -20.13 19.38 -3.62
CA GLU A 240 -19.35 19.80 -4.80
C GLU A 240 -17.91 20.15 -4.40
N MET A 241 -16.95 19.41 -4.96
CA MET A 241 -15.53 19.58 -4.72
C MET A 241 -14.82 20.18 -5.93
N ASN A 242 -13.76 20.95 -5.69
CA ASN A 242 -12.77 21.23 -6.73
C ASN A 242 -11.92 20.00 -7.00
N ALA A 243 -11.38 19.87 -8.20
CA ALA A 243 -10.44 18.79 -8.53
C ALA A 243 -9.22 18.75 -7.59
N GLU A 244 -8.75 19.89 -7.11
CA GLU A 244 -7.60 20.03 -6.21
C GLU A 244 -7.97 20.17 -4.72
N ASP A 245 -9.25 20.03 -4.35
CA ASP A 245 -9.62 19.91 -2.93
C ASP A 245 -9.05 18.60 -2.36
N MET A 246 -8.57 18.65 -1.11
CA MET A 246 -8.01 17.48 -0.43
C MET A 246 -9.05 16.37 -0.29
N LEU A 247 -8.66 15.15 -0.62
CA LEU A 247 -9.47 13.95 -0.43
C LEU A 247 -9.08 13.22 0.86
N PHE A 248 -7.80 13.00 1.05
CA PHE A 248 -7.29 12.35 2.26
C PHE A 248 -5.85 12.74 2.59
N ILE A 249 -5.49 12.45 3.84
CA ILE A 249 -4.13 12.52 4.36
C ILE A 249 -3.73 11.11 4.79
N LEU A 250 -2.69 10.55 4.20
CA LEU A 250 -2.17 9.25 4.60
C LEU A 250 -0.74 9.36 5.13
N TYR A 251 -0.56 8.93 6.37
CA TYR A 251 0.72 9.07 7.06
C TYR A 251 1.68 7.93 6.74
N THR A 252 2.89 8.28 6.33
CA THR A 252 4.00 7.35 6.10
C THR A 252 5.09 7.56 7.14
N SER A 253 5.89 6.52 7.41
CA SER A 253 7.07 6.63 8.27
C SER A 253 8.10 7.57 7.64
N GLY A 254 8.55 8.58 8.37
CA GLY A 254 9.63 9.47 7.95
C GLY A 254 10.99 9.00 8.43
N SER A 255 12.05 9.32 7.69
CA SER A 255 13.45 9.10 8.11
C SER A 255 13.79 9.84 9.42
N THR A 256 13.08 10.92 9.73
CA THR A 256 13.27 11.77 10.93
C THR A 256 12.46 11.32 12.15
N GLY A 257 11.73 10.20 12.08
CA GLY A 257 10.91 9.68 13.18
C GLY A 257 9.50 10.26 13.27
N LYS A 258 9.21 11.47 12.76
CA LYS A 258 7.84 11.99 12.69
C LYS A 258 7.14 11.49 11.43
N PRO A 259 5.89 11.03 11.52
CA PRO A 259 5.10 10.65 10.34
C PRO A 259 4.96 11.82 9.36
N LYS A 260 4.90 11.51 8.06
CA LYS A 260 4.62 12.49 7.00
C LYS A 260 3.18 12.28 6.52
N GLY A 261 2.34 13.29 6.60
CA GLY A 261 0.98 13.26 6.05
C GLY A 261 1.00 13.52 4.54
N VAL A 262 0.97 12.47 3.74
CA VAL A 262 0.88 12.60 2.28
C VAL A 262 -0.52 13.03 1.87
N VAL A 263 -0.62 14.12 1.11
CA VAL A 263 -1.90 14.71 0.68
C VAL A 263 -2.21 14.30 -0.75
N HIS A 264 -3.40 13.73 -0.96
CA HIS A 264 -3.99 13.48 -2.28
C HIS A 264 -5.28 14.29 -2.47
N THR A 265 -5.55 14.70 -3.73
CA THR A 265 -6.69 15.54 -4.11
C THR A 265 -7.72 14.78 -4.94
N CYS A 266 -8.94 15.30 -5.02
CA CYS A 266 -10.10 14.57 -5.55
C CYS A 266 -9.96 14.17 -7.03
N GLY A 267 -9.68 15.11 -7.92
CA GLY A 267 -9.82 14.90 -9.37
C GLY A 267 -8.72 14.03 -9.97
N GLY A 268 -7.45 14.43 -9.74
CA GLY A 268 -6.31 13.73 -10.32
C GLY A 268 -6.18 12.31 -9.80
N TYR A 269 -6.35 12.11 -8.49
CA TYR A 269 -6.30 10.79 -7.87
C TYR A 269 -7.40 9.85 -8.41
N MET A 270 -8.63 10.35 -8.57
CA MET A 270 -9.74 9.60 -9.16
C MET A 270 -9.40 9.07 -10.56
N VAL A 271 -8.97 9.97 -11.44
CA VAL A 271 -8.63 9.61 -12.83
C VAL A 271 -7.50 8.58 -12.86
N TYR A 272 -6.46 8.80 -12.06
CA TYR A 272 -5.27 7.96 -12.06
C TYR A 272 -5.52 6.55 -11.52
N THR A 273 -6.19 6.43 -10.37
CA THR A 273 -6.46 5.13 -9.75
C THR A 273 -7.43 4.29 -10.60
N GLY A 274 -8.46 4.91 -11.17
CA GLY A 274 -9.38 4.21 -12.07
C GLY A 274 -8.70 3.73 -13.35
N TYR A 275 -7.88 4.59 -13.98
CA TYR A 275 -7.14 4.24 -15.19
C TYR A 275 -6.14 3.10 -14.95
N THR A 276 -5.34 3.21 -13.88
CA THR A 276 -4.31 2.21 -13.60
C THR A 276 -4.90 0.88 -13.15
N PHE A 277 -5.99 0.87 -12.39
CA PHE A 277 -6.71 -0.35 -12.05
C PHE A 277 -7.25 -1.06 -13.30
N ALA A 278 -7.95 -0.33 -14.18
CA ALA A 278 -8.53 -0.90 -15.39
C ALA A 278 -7.48 -1.50 -16.31
N ASN A 279 -6.32 -0.84 -16.47
CA ASN A 279 -5.24 -1.29 -17.35
C ASN A 279 -4.38 -2.38 -16.74
N ALA A 280 -3.83 -2.19 -15.54
CA ALA A 280 -2.90 -3.16 -14.95
C ALA A 280 -3.54 -4.53 -14.77
N PHE A 281 -4.77 -4.58 -14.24
CA PHE A 281 -5.46 -5.83 -14.00
C PHE A 281 -6.36 -6.28 -15.16
N GLN A 282 -6.55 -5.45 -16.19
CA GLN A 282 -7.46 -5.79 -17.31
C GLN A 282 -8.83 -6.28 -16.83
N TYR A 283 -9.35 -5.62 -15.76
CA TYR A 283 -10.60 -6.00 -15.11
C TYR A 283 -11.75 -6.10 -16.11
N GLN A 284 -12.53 -7.17 -16.03
CA GLN A 284 -13.74 -7.38 -16.83
C GLN A 284 -14.97 -7.36 -15.91
N SER A 285 -16.08 -6.82 -16.42
CA SER A 285 -17.33 -6.79 -15.65
C SER A 285 -17.75 -8.21 -15.22
N GLY A 286 -18.08 -8.36 -13.94
CA GLY A 286 -18.44 -9.64 -13.34
C GLY A 286 -17.27 -10.41 -12.71
N GLU A 287 -16.03 -10.00 -12.91
CA GLU A 287 -14.90 -10.57 -12.17
C GLU A 287 -14.91 -10.12 -10.70
N VAL A 288 -14.48 -11.01 -9.81
CA VAL A 288 -14.23 -10.71 -8.40
C VAL A 288 -12.76 -10.40 -8.21
N TYR A 289 -12.48 -9.18 -7.77
CA TYR A 289 -11.14 -8.70 -7.47
C TYR A 289 -10.89 -8.75 -5.96
N PHE A 290 -9.85 -9.44 -5.53
CA PHE A 290 -9.46 -9.60 -4.14
C PHE A 290 -8.10 -8.96 -3.88
N CYS A 291 -8.11 -7.87 -3.11
CA CYS A 291 -6.90 -7.25 -2.59
C CYS A 291 -6.77 -7.55 -1.09
N THR A 292 -5.65 -8.14 -0.69
CA THR A 292 -5.42 -8.53 0.71
C THR A 292 -4.81 -7.42 1.56
N ALA A 293 -4.63 -6.23 1.00
CA ALA A 293 -4.12 -5.07 1.73
C ALA A 293 -5.13 -4.53 2.74
N ASP A 294 -4.64 -3.76 3.71
CA ASP A 294 -5.46 -2.99 4.64
C ASP A 294 -5.73 -1.59 4.08
N ILE A 295 -6.95 -1.07 4.31
CA ILE A 295 -7.34 0.29 3.88
C ILE A 295 -6.55 1.38 4.65
N GLY A 296 -5.96 1.06 5.79
CA GLY A 296 -5.01 1.94 6.48
C GLY A 296 -3.72 2.24 5.70
N TRP A 297 -3.51 1.60 4.54
CA TRP A 297 -2.41 1.84 3.61
C TRP A 297 -2.91 2.35 2.27
N ILE A 298 -2.00 2.95 1.48
CA ILE A 298 -2.38 3.49 0.16
C ILE A 298 -2.94 2.42 -0.77
N THR A 299 -2.46 1.17 -0.68
CA THR A 299 -2.97 0.07 -1.51
C THR A 299 -4.45 -0.17 -1.26
N GLY A 300 -4.91 -0.14 -0.02
CA GLY A 300 -6.32 -0.27 0.31
C GLY A 300 -7.15 0.91 -0.20
N HIS A 301 -6.67 2.15 -0.04
CA HIS A 301 -7.34 3.32 -0.59
C HIS A 301 -7.50 3.22 -2.11
N SER A 302 -6.38 3.01 -2.81
CA SER A 302 -6.34 3.06 -4.27
C SER A 302 -6.95 1.83 -4.93
N TYR A 303 -6.76 0.62 -4.34
CA TYR A 303 -7.07 -0.64 -4.99
C TYR A 303 -7.96 -1.60 -4.18
N ILE A 304 -8.62 -1.13 -3.11
CA ILE A 304 -9.83 -1.76 -2.55
C ILE A 304 -11.02 -0.83 -2.78
N VAL A 305 -10.84 0.49 -2.53
CA VAL A 305 -11.92 1.46 -2.52
C VAL A 305 -12.01 2.19 -3.87
N TYR A 306 -11.15 3.20 -4.10
CA TYR A 306 -11.39 4.19 -5.15
C TYR A 306 -11.21 3.66 -6.58
N GLY A 307 -10.12 2.99 -6.87
CA GLY A 307 -9.84 2.45 -8.21
C GLY A 307 -10.88 1.43 -8.67
N PRO A 308 -11.07 0.32 -7.92
CA PRO A 308 -12.06 -0.70 -8.28
C PRO A 308 -13.48 -0.17 -8.38
N LEU A 309 -13.95 0.56 -7.35
CA LEU A 309 -15.32 1.07 -7.34
C LEU A 309 -15.57 2.09 -8.45
N SER A 310 -14.58 2.93 -8.81
CA SER A 310 -14.71 3.84 -9.94
C SER A 310 -14.89 3.12 -11.29
N GLN A 311 -14.48 1.87 -11.39
CA GLN A 311 -14.62 1.04 -12.58
C GLN A 311 -15.79 0.05 -12.52
N GLY A 312 -16.65 0.16 -11.49
CA GLY A 312 -17.80 -0.72 -11.33
C GLY A 312 -17.42 -2.16 -10.96
N ALA A 313 -16.25 -2.34 -10.32
CA ALA A 313 -15.74 -3.66 -9.97
C ALA A 313 -16.35 -4.22 -8.68
N THR A 314 -16.39 -5.55 -8.57
CA THR A 314 -16.65 -6.24 -7.32
C THR A 314 -15.33 -6.37 -6.56
N SER A 315 -15.19 -5.65 -5.45
CA SER A 315 -14.01 -5.66 -4.60
C SER A 315 -14.23 -6.53 -3.36
N LEU A 316 -13.39 -7.56 -3.18
CA LEU A 316 -13.40 -8.40 -2.00
C LEU A 316 -12.36 -7.89 -0.99
N MET A 317 -12.78 -7.75 0.25
CA MET A 317 -11.93 -7.36 1.38
C MET A 317 -11.99 -8.43 2.49
N PHE A 318 -10.90 -8.58 3.23
CA PHE A 318 -10.73 -9.60 4.25
C PHE A 318 -10.31 -8.99 5.59
N GLU A 319 -11.04 -9.32 6.66
CA GLU A 319 -10.74 -8.83 8.01
C GLU A 319 -9.59 -9.57 8.69
N GLY A 320 -9.35 -10.82 8.31
CA GLY A 320 -8.41 -11.71 8.98
C GLY A 320 -6.96 -11.57 8.52
N ILE A 321 -6.18 -12.58 8.88
CA ILE A 321 -4.79 -12.72 8.45
C ILE A 321 -4.62 -13.96 7.55
N PRO A 322 -3.67 -13.96 6.59
CA PRO A 322 -3.54 -15.02 5.60
C PRO A 322 -3.30 -16.43 6.16
N THR A 323 -2.75 -16.51 7.38
CA THR A 323 -2.31 -17.75 8.01
C THR A 323 -3.21 -18.24 9.14
N TRP A 324 -4.41 -17.68 9.30
CA TRP A 324 -5.36 -18.11 10.33
C TRP A 324 -6.72 -18.44 9.73
N PRO A 325 -7.33 -19.60 10.10
CA PRO A 325 -6.89 -20.61 11.09
C PRO A 325 -5.67 -21.42 10.64
N ASP A 326 -5.38 -21.46 9.34
CA ASP A 326 -4.21 -22.07 8.75
C ASP A 326 -3.81 -21.36 7.44
N ALA A 327 -2.73 -21.80 6.81
CA ALA A 327 -2.22 -21.18 5.58
C ALA A 327 -3.07 -21.44 4.31
N GLY A 328 -4.16 -22.20 4.43
CA GLY A 328 -5.14 -22.40 3.36
C GLY A 328 -6.19 -21.29 3.27
N ARG A 329 -6.28 -20.42 4.28
CA ARG A 329 -7.38 -19.44 4.43
C ARG A 329 -7.59 -18.57 3.20
N LEU A 330 -6.53 -18.02 2.59
CA LEU A 330 -6.69 -17.21 1.38
C LEU A 330 -7.24 -18.00 0.19
N TRP A 331 -6.83 -19.25 0.07
CA TRP A 331 -7.26 -20.13 -1.01
C TRP A 331 -8.70 -20.60 -0.81
N ASP A 332 -9.14 -20.78 0.43
CA ASP A 332 -10.57 -21.02 0.76
C ASP A 332 -11.44 -19.82 0.36
N ILE A 333 -10.97 -18.60 0.58
CA ILE A 333 -11.67 -17.38 0.15
C ILE A 333 -11.76 -17.33 -1.37
N VAL A 334 -10.65 -17.63 -2.08
CA VAL A 334 -10.62 -17.69 -3.54
C VAL A 334 -11.61 -18.71 -4.08
N ASP A 335 -11.61 -19.91 -3.54
CA ASP A 335 -12.53 -21.00 -3.94
C ASP A 335 -13.99 -20.63 -3.64
N LYS A 336 -14.27 -20.15 -2.43
CA LYS A 336 -15.63 -19.78 -1.97
C LYS A 336 -16.26 -18.70 -2.83
N HIS A 337 -15.51 -17.64 -3.14
CA HIS A 337 -16.03 -16.48 -3.86
C HIS A 337 -15.69 -16.47 -5.35
N LYS A 338 -15.07 -17.55 -5.86
CA LYS A 338 -14.64 -17.67 -7.27
C LYS A 338 -13.86 -16.45 -7.74
N VAL A 339 -12.85 -16.06 -6.94
CA VAL A 339 -12.02 -14.88 -7.18
C VAL A 339 -11.26 -15.02 -8.49
N ASN A 340 -11.29 -13.97 -9.31
CA ASN A 340 -10.62 -13.91 -10.60
C ASN A 340 -9.25 -13.24 -10.55
N ILE A 341 -9.10 -12.23 -9.69
CA ILE A 341 -7.89 -11.43 -9.57
C ILE A 341 -7.47 -11.39 -8.11
N VAL A 342 -6.25 -11.87 -7.81
CA VAL A 342 -5.67 -11.83 -6.45
C VAL A 342 -4.52 -10.84 -6.43
N TYR A 343 -4.56 -9.84 -5.56
CA TYR A 343 -3.53 -8.82 -5.38
C TYR A 343 -3.04 -8.82 -3.93
N THR A 344 -1.79 -9.25 -3.71
CA THR A 344 -1.26 -9.49 -2.37
C THR A 344 0.21 -9.09 -2.25
N ALA A 345 0.76 -9.12 -1.03
CA ALA A 345 2.15 -8.78 -0.77
C ALA A 345 3.08 -9.99 -0.94
N PRO A 346 4.32 -9.84 -1.46
CA PRO A 346 5.32 -10.89 -1.52
C PRO A 346 5.61 -11.57 -0.18
N THR A 347 5.58 -10.82 0.93
CA THR A 347 5.70 -11.38 2.29
C THR A 347 4.60 -12.41 2.58
N ALA A 348 3.35 -12.15 2.19
CA ALA A 348 2.26 -13.11 2.34
C ALA A 348 2.52 -14.36 1.49
N ILE A 349 2.94 -14.19 0.23
CA ILE A 349 3.27 -15.30 -0.68
C ILE A 349 4.38 -16.18 -0.09
N ARG A 350 5.49 -15.57 0.39
CA ARG A 350 6.58 -16.32 1.03
C ARG A 350 6.13 -17.10 2.26
N SER A 351 5.30 -16.50 3.09
CA SER A 351 4.76 -17.16 4.28
C SER A 351 3.87 -18.37 3.93
N LEU A 352 3.05 -18.23 2.88
CA LEU A 352 2.18 -19.32 2.41
C LEU A 352 2.98 -20.42 1.71
N MET A 353 3.98 -20.06 0.90
CA MET A 353 4.93 -21.00 0.30
C MET A 353 5.69 -21.80 1.36
N ALA A 354 6.21 -21.13 2.40
CA ALA A 354 6.93 -21.77 3.49
C ALA A 354 6.05 -22.71 4.34
N ALA A 355 4.75 -22.46 4.41
CA ALA A 355 3.80 -23.35 5.10
C ALA A 355 3.59 -24.68 4.36
N GLY A 356 3.83 -24.71 3.04
CA GLY A 356 3.80 -25.91 2.20
C GLY A 356 2.59 -26.03 1.27
N ASP A 357 2.78 -26.79 0.20
CA ASP A 357 1.82 -26.93 -0.90
C ASP A 357 0.50 -27.62 -0.48
N GLN A 358 0.49 -28.39 0.61
CA GLN A 358 -0.69 -29.08 1.13
C GLN A 358 -1.87 -28.13 1.41
N TYR A 359 -1.59 -26.86 1.66
CA TYR A 359 -2.63 -25.84 1.89
C TYR A 359 -3.28 -25.31 0.61
N VAL A 360 -2.66 -25.58 -0.54
CA VAL A 360 -3.18 -25.25 -1.88
C VAL A 360 -3.89 -26.47 -2.49
N GLU A 361 -3.47 -27.68 -2.11
CA GLU A 361 -4.02 -28.93 -2.65
C GLU A 361 -5.51 -29.07 -2.32
N GLY A 362 -6.29 -29.51 -3.29
CA GLY A 362 -7.74 -29.71 -3.14
C GLY A 362 -8.59 -28.44 -3.21
N LYS A 363 -7.99 -27.25 -3.34
CA LYS A 363 -8.73 -25.99 -3.56
C LYS A 363 -9.01 -25.76 -5.05
N ASP A 364 -10.23 -25.34 -5.37
CA ASP A 364 -10.57 -24.92 -6.73
C ASP A 364 -10.14 -23.47 -7.00
N LEU A 365 -8.94 -23.33 -7.56
CA LEU A 365 -8.37 -22.05 -7.96
C LEU A 365 -8.57 -21.75 -9.44
N SER A 366 -9.41 -22.51 -10.14
CA SER A 366 -9.63 -22.39 -11.61
C SER A 366 -10.26 -21.06 -12.02
N SER A 367 -10.87 -20.33 -11.08
CA SER A 367 -11.42 -18.99 -11.33
C SER A 367 -10.35 -17.92 -11.49
N ILE A 368 -9.12 -18.15 -11.00
CA ILE A 368 -8.03 -17.16 -11.08
C ILE A 368 -7.62 -16.96 -12.53
N THR A 369 -7.72 -15.74 -13.00
CA THR A 369 -7.30 -15.30 -14.33
C THR A 369 -6.08 -14.39 -14.30
N LYS A 370 -5.83 -13.72 -13.17
CA LYS A 370 -4.73 -12.77 -12.99
C LYS A 370 -4.25 -12.78 -11.54
N LEU A 371 -2.96 -12.58 -11.36
CA LEU A 371 -2.32 -12.45 -10.07
C LEU A 371 -1.61 -11.10 -9.99
N GLY A 372 -1.41 -10.56 -8.79
CA GLY A 372 -0.67 -9.32 -8.62
C GLY A 372 0.12 -9.30 -7.32
N THR A 373 1.19 -8.51 -7.30
CA THR A 373 2.06 -8.31 -6.14
C THR A 373 2.30 -6.85 -5.86
N VAL A 374 2.42 -6.49 -4.58
CA VAL A 374 2.53 -5.09 -4.13
C VAL A 374 3.31 -4.95 -2.83
N GLY A 375 3.98 -3.81 -2.69
CA GLY A 375 4.54 -3.31 -1.43
C GLY A 375 6.03 -3.54 -1.27
N GLU A 376 6.59 -4.53 -1.92
CA GLU A 376 8.02 -4.83 -1.96
C GLU A 376 8.37 -5.61 -3.23
N PRO A 377 9.65 -5.64 -3.66
CA PRO A 377 10.06 -6.50 -4.77
C PRO A 377 9.83 -7.98 -4.42
N ILE A 378 9.26 -8.75 -5.37
CA ILE A 378 9.11 -10.19 -5.21
C ILE A 378 10.38 -10.90 -5.69
N ASN A 379 10.89 -11.84 -4.90
CA ASN A 379 12.00 -12.69 -5.32
C ASN A 379 11.53 -13.75 -6.34
N VAL A 380 12.47 -14.22 -7.15
CA VAL A 380 12.22 -15.16 -8.27
C VAL A 380 11.53 -16.44 -7.81
N GLU A 381 11.95 -16.99 -6.66
CA GLU A 381 11.40 -18.23 -6.13
C GLU A 381 9.92 -18.10 -5.74
N ALA A 382 9.57 -17.06 -4.98
CA ALA A 382 8.19 -16.78 -4.60
C ALA A 382 7.32 -16.45 -5.83
N TRP A 383 7.89 -15.73 -6.83
CA TRP A 383 7.23 -15.46 -8.09
C TRP A 383 6.90 -16.76 -8.84
N ASN A 384 7.88 -17.68 -8.95
CA ASN A 384 7.67 -18.96 -9.63
C ASN A 384 6.64 -19.82 -8.90
N TRP A 385 6.71 -19.92 -7.57
CA TRP A 385 5.71 -20.63 -6.77
C TRP A 385 4.31 -20.06 -7.00
N TYR A 386 4.18 -18.74 -6.97
CA TYR A 386 2.90 -18.04 -7.17
C TYR A 386 2.35 -18.29 -8.57
N ASN A 387 3.22 -18.25 -9.58
CA ASN A 387 2.86 -18.56 -10.97
C ASN A 387 2.41 -20.02 -11.15
N GLU A 388 3.20 -20.98 -10.65
CA GLU A 388 3.00 -22.40 -10.91
C GLU A 388 1.89 -23.00 -10.04
N LYS A 389 1.91 -22.72 -8.74
CA LYS A 389 0.99 -23.34 -7.78
C LYS A 389 -0.37 -22.65 -7.75
N ILE A 390 -0.38 -21.34 -7.81
CA ILE A 390 -1.62 -20.55 -7.74
C ILE A 390 -2.14 -20.22 -9.13
N GLY A 391 -1.31 -19.63 -9.97
CA GLY A 391 -1.66 -19.23 -11.35
C GLY A 391 -1.73 -20.35 -12.36
N LYS A 392 -1.30 -21.57 -11.99
CA LYS A 392 -1.22 -22.76 -12.85
C LYS A 392 -0.46 -22.51 -14.17
N GLY A 393 0.53 -21.58 -14.14
CA GLY A 393 1.29 -21.16 -15.31
C GLY A 393 0.48 -20.41 -16.39
N LYS A 394 -0.77 -20.02 -16.10
CA LYS A 394 -1.70 -19.39 -17.05
C LYS A 394 -2.07 -17.96 -16.68
N ALA A 395 -2.17 -17.66 -15.38
CA ALA A 395 -2.51 -16.34 -14.88
C ALA A 395 -1.27 -15.43 -14.91
N PRO A 396 -1.26 -14.33 -15.70
CA PRO A 396 -0.14 -13.39 -15.68
C PRO A 396 0.02 -12.76 -14.29
N ILE A 397 1.28 -12.54 -13.87
CA ILE A 397 1.60 -11.86 -12.62
C ILE A 397 1.87 -10.39 -12.91
N VAL A 398 1.07 -9.53 -12.31
CA VAL A 398 1.20 -8.07 -12.32
C VAL A 398 2.02 -7.65 -11.09
N ASP A 399 3.35 -7.63 -11.24
CA ASP A 399 4.26 -7.15 -10.20
C ASP A 399 4.35 -5.63 -10.27
N THR A 400 3.89 -4.94 -9.21
CA THR A 400 3.66 -3.51 -9.26
C THR A 400 4.67 -2.74 -8.42
N TRP A 401 5.24 -1.68 -8.99
CA TRP A 401 6.01 -0.69 -8.24
C TRP A 401 5.31 0.65 -8.21
N TRP A 402 5.15 1.18 -7.01
CA TRP A 402 4.58 2.48 -6.69
C TRP A 402 4.71 2.79 -5.20
N GLN A 403 4.28 3.97 -4.78
CA GLN A 403 4.45 4.49 -3.43
C GLN A 403 3.16 5.16 -2.94
N THR A 404 3.05 5.45 -1.64
CA THR A 404 1.97 6.28 -1.10
C THR A 404 1.91 7.63 -1.81
N GLU A 405 3.06 8.21 -2.06
CA GLU A 405 3.27 9.50 -2.74
C GLU A 405 2.80 9.49 -4.19
N THR A 406 2.78 8.34 -4.83
CA THR A 406 2.39 8.25 -6.25
C THR A 406 0.89 8.10 -6.45
N GLY A 407 0.15 7.75 -5.40
CA GLY A 407 -1.31 7.57 -5.42
C GLY A 407 -1.80 6.35 -6.19
N GLY A 408 -0.98 5.78 -7.06
CA GLY A 408 -1.27 4.59 -7.86
C GLY A 408 -0.04 4.05 -8.56
N LEU A 409 -0.21 2.99 -9.35
CA LEU A 409 0.84 2.24 -10.03
C LEU A 409 1.62 3.11 -11.01
N LEU A 410 2.96 3.04 -10.99
CA LEU A 410 3.84 3.73 -11.96
C LEU A 410 4.49 2.75 -12.94
N ILE A 411 5.11 1.69 -12.43
CA ILE A 411 5.77 0.66 -13.24
C ILE A 411 5.09 -0.67 -12.94
N SER A 412 4.55 -1.31 -13.95
CA SER A 412 3.74 -2.52 -13.79
C SER A 412 3.50 -3.18 -15.14
N PRO A 413 3.47 -4.51 -15.20
CA PRO A 413 2.86 -5.20 -16.35
C PRO A 413 1.39 -4.79 -16.52
N ILE A 414 0.90 -4.89 -17.76
CA ILE A 414 -0.51 -4.91 -18.09
C ILE A 414 -0.88 -6.38 -18.35
N ALA A 415 -1.77 -6.94 -17.53
CA ALA A 415 -2.08 -8.36 -17.51
C ALA A 415 -2.43 -8.92 -18.90
N GLY A 416 -1.66 -9.90 -19.37
CA GLY A 416 -1.87 -10.52 -20.68
C GLY A 416 -1.55 -9.64 -21.90
N VAL A 417 -1.02 -8.44 -21.69
CA VAL A 417 -0.68 -7.47 -22.76
C VAL A 417 0.82 -7.27 -22.85
N THR A 418 1.47 -6.93 -21.75
CA THR A 418 2.92 -6.73 -21.72
C THR A 418 3.63 -7.97 -21.16
N PRO A 419 4.91 -8.20 -21.51
CA PRO A 419 5.69 -9.29 -20.94
C PRO A 419 5.76 -9.26 -19.42
N THR A 420 6.01 -10.40 -18.78
CA THR A 420 6.29 -10.53 -17.35
C THR A 420 7.58 -11.33 -17.15
N VAL A 421 8.45 -10.86 -16.28
CA VAL A 421 9.73 -11.51 -15.95
C VAL A 421 9.85 -11.56 -14.41
N PRO A 422 10.19 -12.71 -13.82
CA PRO A 422 10.34 -12.84 -12.38
C PRO A 422 11.28 -11.78 -11.78
N GLY A 423 10.80 -11.08 -10.75
CA GLY A 423 11.58 -10.07 -10.04
C GLY A 423 11.70 -8.70 -10.72
N TYR A 424 10.96 -8.47 -11.82
CA TYR A 424 10.91 -7.19 -12.53
C TYR A 424 9.52 -6.56 -12.44
N ALA A 425 9.48 -5.26 -12.11
CA ALA A 425 8.26 -4.45 -12.21
C ALA A 425 7.90 -4.10 -13.68
N MET A 426 8.74 -4.43 -14.62
CA MET A 426 8.61 -4.39 -16.08
C MET A 426 8.67 -2.99 -16.68
N LEU A 427 7.57 -2.51 -17.27
CA LEU A 427 7.51 -1.29 -18.08
C LEU A 427 6.70 -0.19 -17.37
N PRO A 428 7.00 1.08 -17.62
CA PRO A 428 6.18 2.17 -17.10
C PRO A 428 4.78 2.14 -17.70
N LEU A 429 3.77 2.44 -16.90
CA LEU A 429 2.42 2.68 -17.41
C LEU A 429 2.39 3.95 -18.26
N PRO A 430 1.47 4.05 -19.25
CA PRO A 430 1.33 5.26 -20.06
C PRO A 430 1.13 6.51 -19.21
N GLY A 431 1.79 7.59 -19.59
CA GLY A 431 1.85 8.85 -18.86
C GLY A 431 2.97 8.96 -17.83
N ILE A 432 3.73 7.89 -17.59
CA ILE A 432 4.84 7.86 -16.63
C ILE A 432 6.18 7.92 -17.37
N GLN A 433 7.05 8.85 -16.96
CA GLN A 433 8.35 9.11 -17.60
C GLN A 433 9.50 8.84 -16.61
N PRO A 434 9.84 7.56 -16.36
CA PRO A 434 10.94 7.21 -15.47
C PRO A 434 12.30 7.42 -16.16
N ILE A 435 13.27 7.85 -15.37
CA ILE A 435 14.67 7.88 -15.76
C ILE A 435 15.55 7.32 -14.64
N LEU A 436 16.73 6.88 -15.01
CA LEU A 436 17.79 6.55 -14.07
C LEU A 436 18.82 7.68 -14.08
N VAL A 437 19.24 8.11 -12.89
CA VAL A 437 20.26 9.15 -12.75
C VAL A 437 21.43 8.65 -11.90
N ASP A 438 22.61 9.21 -12.17
CA ASP A 438 23.80 9.03 -11.35
C ASP A 438 23.70 9.86 -10.04
N GLU A 439 24.75 9.84 -9.21
CA GLU A 439 24.80 10.59 -7.95
C GLU A 439 24.78 12.13 -8.16
N ASN A 440 25.17 12.60 -9.35
CA ASN A 440 25.20 14.01 -9.71
C ASN A 440 23.89 14.47 -10.38
N GLY A 441 22.94 13.55 -10.61
CA GLY A 441 21.67 13.83 -11.27
C GLY A 441 21.73 13.80 -12.80
N ASN A 442 22.83 13.32 -13.38
CA ASN A 442 22.91 13.12 -14.83
C ASN A 442 22.11 11.89 -15.24
N GLU A 443 21.32 12.01 -16.30
CA GLU A 443 20.57 10.88 -16.85
C GLU A 443 21.53 9.81 -17.39
N ILE A 444 21.28 8.55 -16.99
CA ILE A 444 22.00 7.38 -17.48
C ILE A 444 21.21 6.83 -18.65
N GLU A 445 21.70 7.05 -19.85
CA GLU A 445 21.08 6.61 -21.10
C GLU A 445 21.34 5.11 -21.37
N GLY A 446 20.55 4.54 -22.30
CA GLY A 446 20.71 3.16 -22.75
C GLY A 446 20.08 2.12 -21.80
N ASN A 447 20.39 0.86 -22.05
CA ASN A 447 19.91 -0.30 -21.31
C ASN A 447 21.08 -1.01 -20.64
N ASP A 448 20.78 -2.00 -19.78
CA ASP A 448 21.73 -2.70 -18.90
C ASP A 448 22.47 -1.73 -17.96
N VAL A 449 21.71 -0.82 -17.35
CA VAL A 449 22.22 0.26 -16.50
C VAL A 449 21.49 0.31 -15.17
N SER A 450 22.20 0.77 -14.15
CA SER A 450 21.64 0.96 -12.81
C SER A 450 21.81 2.41 -12.36
N GLY A 451 20.85 2.93 -11.61
CA GLY A 451 20.89 4.30 -11.10
C GLY A 451 19.77 4.56 -10.10
N ASN A 452 19.67 5.81 -9.67
CA ASN A 452 18.58 6.28 -8.83
C ASN A 452 17.35 6.53 -9.71
N LEU A 453 16.21 5.97 -9.31
CA LEU A 453 14.97 6.11 -10.06
C LEU A 453 14.33 7.48 -9.81
N CYS A 454 14.10 8.22 -10.88
CA CYS A 454 13.42 9.50 -10.87
C CYS A 454 12.30 9.53 -11.91
N ILE A 455 11.35 10.46 -11.75
CA ILE A 455 10.28 10.71 -12.71
C ILE A 455 10.38 12.14 -13.23
N LYS A 456 10.36 12.31 -14.57
CA LYS A 456 10.55 13.62 -15.25
C LYS A 456 9.30 14.48 -15.28
N PHE A 457 8.11 13.88 -15.26
CA PHE A 457 6.86 14.56 -15.54
C PHE A 457 5.79 14.18 -14.52
N PRO A 458 4.95 15.13 -14.02
CA PRO A 458 3.90 14.80 -13.06
C PRO A 458 2.78 13.98 -13.70
N TRP A 459 2.14 13.15 -12.89
CA TRP A 459 0.94 12.36 -13.24
C TRP A 459 -0.23 12.75 -12.30
N PRO A 460 -1.48 12.51 -12.70
CA PRO A 460 -2.63 13.02 -11.96
C PRO A 460 -2.73 12.55 -10.51
N GLY A 461 -2.31 11.29 -10.23
CA GLY A 461 -2.33 10.69 -8.89
C GLY A 461 -1.19 11.08 -7.96
N MET A 462 -0.25 11.91 -8.43
CA MET A 462 0.90 12.35 -7.63
C MET A 462 0.48 13.12 -6.38
N LEU A 463 1.22 12.95 -5.26
CA LEU A 463 1.02 13.76 -4.06
C LEU A 463 1.05 15.26 -4.38
N ARG A 464 0.31 16.04 -3.61
CA ARG A 464 0.35 17.51 -3.75
C ARG A 464 1.29 18.16 -2.77
N THR A 465 1.40 17.61 -1.57
CA THR A 465 2.24 18.14 -0.50
C THR A 465 2.35 17.14 0.66
N THR A 466 3.20 17.45 1.61
CA THR A 466 3.13 16.94 2.98
C THR A 466 2.25 17.90 3.78
N TYR A 467 1.24 17.37 4.47
CA TYR A 467 0.27 18.17 5.21
C TYR A 467 0.95 19.06 6.26
N GLY A 468 0.62 20.35 6.25
CA GLY A 468 1.20 21.32 7.17
C GLY A 468 2.70 21.64 6.96
N ASP A 469 3.40 20.94 6.06
CA ASP A 469 4.85 21.08 5.87
C ASP A 469 5.26 20.87 4.39
N HIS A 470 4.95 21.86 3.56
CA HIS A 470 5.30 21.82 2.13
C HIS A 470 6.81 21.80 1.88
N GLU A 471 7.60 22.46 2.75
CA GLU A 471 9.05 22.46 2.64
C GLU A 471 9.64 21.06 2.82
N ARG A 472 9.09 20.26 3.73
CA ARG A 472 9.46 18.85 3.87
C ARG A 472 9.16 18.03 2.62
N CYS A 473 8.03 18.30 1.93
CA CYS A 473 7.74 17.70 0.64
C CYS A 473 8.82 18.03 -0.39
N ARG A 474 9.18 19.33 -0.51
CA ARG A 474 10.24 19.81 -1.42
C ARG A 474 11.58 19.13 -1.12
N GLN A 475 11.98 19.14 0.15
CA GLN A 475 13.27 18.56 0.56
C GLN A 475 13.34 17.05 0.32
N THR A 476 12.24 16.33 0.56
CA THR A 476 12.24 14.87 0.46
C THR A 476 12.25 14.38 -0.99
N TYR A 477 11.51 15.05 -1.88
CA TYR A 477 11.21 14.48 -3.20
C TYR A 477 11.72 15.30 -4.37
N PHE A 478 12.08 16.59 -4.18
CA PHE A 478 12.39 17.51 -5.29
C PHE A 478 13.71 18.25 -5.14
N SER A 479 14.44 18.05 -4.04
CA SER A 479 15.71 18.75 -3.80
C SER A 479 16.95 17.95 -4.17
N ALA A 480 16.83 16.61 -4.23
CA ALA A 480 17.98 15.76 -4.56
C ALA A 480 18.47 15.96 -5.98
N TYR A 481 17.54 16.11 -6.93
CA TYR A 481 17.83 16.29 -8.35
C TYR A 481 16.93 17.36 -8.95
N GLU A 482 17.52 18.32 -9.66
CA GLU A 482 16.79 19.47 -10.18
C GLU A 482 15.73 19.07 -11.22
N ASN A 483 14.50 19.57 -11.07
CA ASN A 483 13.35 19.31 -11.95
C ASN A 483 12.93 17.83 -12.06
N LEU A 484 13.27 17.01 -11.07
CA LEU A 484 12.89 15.60 -11.02
C LEU A 484 12.16 15.28 -9.72
N TYR A 485 11.21 14.36 -9.82
CA TYR A 485 10.68 13.68 -8.63
C TYR A 485 11.61 12.53 -8.29
N PHE A 486 12.25 12.58 -7.13
CA PHE A 486 13.13 11.53 -6.63
C PHE A 486 12.33 10.51 -5.83
N THR A 487 12.33 9.27 -6.27
CA THR A 487 11.54 8.19 -5.64
C THR A 487 12.17 7.67 -4.35
N GLY A 488 13.47 7.88 -4.17
CA GLY A 488 14.26 7.27 -3.10
C GLY A 488 14.56 5.78 -3.32
N ASP A 489 14.28 5.25 -4.52
CA ASP A 489 14.53 3.86 -4.88
C ASP A 489 15.67 3.77 -5.92
N GLY A 490 16.53 2.76 -5.74
CA GLY A 490 17.48 2.34 -6.77
C GLY A 490 16.79 1.42 -7.76
N CYS A 491 17.26 1.42 -9.00
CA CYS A 491 16.68 0.63 -10.06
C CYS A 491 17.72 0.18 -11.08
N HIS A 492 17.52 -1.00 -11.63
CA HIS A 492 18.25 -1.53 -12.77
C HIS A 492 17.29 -1.64 -13.97
N ARG A 493 17.71 -1.11 -15.13
CA ARG A 493 17.02 -1.28 -16.40
C ARG A 493 17.84 -2.23 -17.27
N ASN A 494 17.31 -3.45 -17.50
CA ASN A 494 18.02 -4.50 -18.22
C ASN A 494 18.13 -4.24 -19.74
N GLU A 495 18.80 -5.13 -20.47
CA GLU A 495 19.00 -5.05 -21.94
C GLU A 495 17.68 -4.88 -22.72
N ALA A 496 16.58 -5.48 -22.24
CA ALA A 496 15.25 -5.37 -22.85
C ALA A 496 14.48 -4.10 -22.44
N GLY A 497 15.06 -3.25 -21.60
CA GLY A 497 14.41 -2.03 -21.11
C GLY A 497 13.45 -2.23 -19.94
N TYR A 498 13.45 -3.42 -19.28
CA TYR A 498 12.59 -3.69 -18.14
C TYR A 498 13.21 -3.21 -16.84
N TYR A 499 12.38 -2.63 -15.97
CA TYR A 499 12.78 -2.03 -14.69
C TYR A 499 12.69 -3.04 -13.55
N ARG A 500 13.78 -3.18 -12.80
CA ARG A 500 13.86 -3.95 -11.55
C ARG A 500 14.25 -3.02 -10.42
N ILE A 501 13.44 -2.95 -9.39
CA ILE A 501 13.76 -2.16 -8.19
C ILE A 501 14.81 -2.91 -7.37
N THR A 502 15.92 -2.24 -7.08
CA THR A 502 17.07 -2.84 -6.36
C THR A 502 17.03 -2.54 -4.86
N GLY A 503 16.09 -1.71 -4.42
CA GLY A 503 15.86 -1.34 -3.02
C GLY A 503 15.87 0.16 -2.81
N ARG A 504 15.76 0.58 -1.54
CA ARG A 504 15.83 1.99 -1.18
C ARG A 504 17.26 2.52 -1.36
N VAL A 505 17.41 3.76 -1.81
CA VAL A 505 18.74 4.40 -1.97
C VAL A 505 19.44 4.57 -0.62
N ASP A 506 18.67 4.80 0.44
CA ASP A 506 19.14 4.82 1.82
C ASP A 506 19.46 3.41 2.39
N ASP A 507 19.05 2.35 1.70
CA ASP A 507 19.38 0.95 1.99
C ASP A 507 20.46 0.37 1.03
N VAL A 508 21.09 1.19 0.20
CA VAL A 508 22.24 0.77 -0.62
C VAL A 508 23.50 0.75 0.26
N LEU A 509 24.24 -0.35 0.16
CA LEU A 509 25.52 -0.55 0.85
C LEU A 509 26.67 -0.02 0.00
N ASN A 510 27.62 0.66 0.62
CA ASN A 510 28.86 1.06 -0.03
C ASN A 510 30.02 0.20 0.50
N VAL A 511 30.23 -0.95 -0.13
CA VAL A 511 31.23 -1.93 0.28
C VAL A 511 32.47 -1.78 -0.58
N SER A 512 33.57 -1.32 0.01
CA SER A 512 34.85 -1.11 -0.72
C SER A 512 34.71 -0.23 -1.97
N GLY A 513 33.83 0.79 -1.93
CA GLY A 513 33.58 1.68 -3.07
C GLY A 513 32.56 1.15 -4.09
N HIS A 514 32.00 -0.04 -3.88
CA HIS A 514 30.96 -0.59 -4.74
C HIS A 514 29.59 -0.45 -4.10
N ARG A 515 28.61 -0.02 -4.87
CA ARG A 515 27.22 0.10 -4.43
C ARG A 515 26.50 -1.25 -4.64
N ILE A 516 25.99 -1.80 -3.56
CA ILE A 516 25.29 -3.09 -3.54
C ILE A 516 23.92 -2.87 -2.90
N GLY A 517 22.85 -3.19 -3.61
CA GLY A 517 21.49 -3.09 -3.07
C GLY A 517 21.25 -4.15 -1.99
N THR A 518 20.70 -3.76 -0.84
CA THR A 518 20.35 -4.73 0.22
C THR A 518 19.41 -5.80 -0.30
N ALA A 519 18.41 -5.43 -1.09
CA ALA A 519 17.45 -6.37 -1.69
C ALA A 519 18.13 -7.40 -2.62
N GLU A 520 19.20 -7.01 -3.30
CA GLU A 520 19.95 -7.93 -4.17
C GLU A 520 20.67 -9.02 -3.35
N VAL A 521 21.28 -8.61 -2.24
CA VAL A 521 21.93 -9.56 -1.31
C VAL A 521 20.88 -10.45 -0.61
N GLU A 522 19.76 -9.86 -0.18
CA GLU A 522 18.64 -10.60 0.42
C GLU A 522 18.08 -11.65 -0.54
N ASN A 523 17.88 -11.29 -1.81
CA ASN A 523 17.42 -12.24 -2.82
C ASN A 523 18.39 -13.40 -3.00
N ALA A 524 19.69 -13.14 -3.01
CA ALA A 524 20.70 -14.19 -3.13
C ALA A 524 20.73 -15.10 -1.88
N ILE A 525 20.59 -14.53 -0.68
CA ILE A 525 20.50 -15.29 0.57
C ILE A 525 19.23 -16.17 0.58
N ASN A 526 18.10 -15.62 0.17
CA ASN A 526 16.79 -16.31 0.17
C ASN A 526 16.70 -17.44 -0.87
N MET A 527 17.67 -17.57 -1.78
CA MET A 527 17.78 -18.74 -2.69
C MET A 527 18.34 -19.98 -1.99
N HIS A 528 18.80 -19.87 -0.75
CA HIS A 528 19.25 -21.03 0.02
C HIS A 528 18.03 -21.77 0.58
N SER A 529 18.00 -23.10 0.43
CA SER A 529 16.86 -23.97 0.81
C SER A 529 16.45 -23.86 2.28
N ASP A 530 17.40 -23.57 3.16
CA ASP A 530 17.18 -23.48 4.60
C ASP A 530 16.90 -22.05 5.07
N VAL A 531 16.66 -21.11 4.15
CA VAL A 531 16.33 -19.71 4.47
C VAL A 531 14.89 -19.44 4.12
N VAL A 532 14.12 -18.98 5.10
CA VAL A 532 12.73 -18.52 4.92
C VAL A 532 12.70 -17.08 4.47
N GLU A 533 13.48 -16.24 5.12
CA GLU A 533 13.53 -14.79 4.85
C GLU A 533 14.82 -14.20 5.41
N SER A 534 15.29 -13.13 4.79
CA SER A 534 16.43 -12.38 5.30
C SER A 534 16.23 -10.88 5.21
N ALA A 535 16.99 -10.15 6.03
CA ALA A 535 17.12 -8.70 5.95
C ALA A 535 18.59 -8.32 6.04
N VAL A 536 19.02 -7.43 5.16
CA VAL A 536 20.42 -7.00 5.07
C VAL A 536 20.51 -5.51 5.38
N VAL A 537 21.54 -5.15 6.17
CA VAL A 537 21.89 -3.76 6.47
C VAL A 537 23.39 -3.55 6.43
N GLY A 538 23.80 -2.31 6.20
CA GLY A 538 25.21 -1.90 6.34
C GLY A 538 25.56 -1.63 7.81
N TYR A 539 26.80 -1.88 8.17
CA TYR A 539 27.40 -1.47 9.44
C TYR A 539 28.81 -0.92 9.22
N PRO A 540 29.35 -0.04 10.09
CA PRO A 540 30.70 0.46 9.97
C PRO A 540 31.74 -0.66 9.99
N HIS A 541 32.58 -0.74 8.95
CA HIS A 541 33.63 -1.75 8.82
C HIS A 541 34.99 -1.10 8.64
N PRO A 542 36.03 -1.45 9.44
CA PRO A 542 37.29 -0.72 9.47
C PRO A 542 38.09 -0.76 8.17
N VAL A 543 37.88 -1.77 7.33
CA VAL A 543 38.60 -1.93 6.06
C VAL A 543 37.73 -1.60 4.85
N LYS A 544 36.47 -2.00 4.86
CA LYS A 544 35.55 -1.88 3.71
C LYS A 544 34.76 -0.57 3.68
N GLY A 545 34.87 0.27 4.73
CA GLY A 545 34.01 1.41 4.96
C GLY A 545 32.64 0.97 5.50
N GLN A 546 31.89 0.20 4.74
CA GLN A 546 30.71 -0.54 5.19
C GLN A 546 30.91 -2.04 5.02
N GLY A 547 30.49 -2.81 6.03
CA GLY A 547 30.32 -4.26 5.98
C GLY A 547 28.86 -4.64 5.81
N ILE A 548 28.63 -5.85 5.42
CA ILE A 548 27.29 -6.42 5.18
C ILE A 548 26.89 -7.26 6.38
N TYR A 549 25.78 -6.92 7.02
CA TYR A 549 25.18 -7.67 8.10
C TYR A 549 23.84 -8.24 7.66
N ALA A 550 23.72 -9.56 7.64
CA ALA A 550 22.50 -10.27 7.30
C ALA A 550 21.83 -10.86 8.55
N PHE A 551 20.54 -10.59 8.69
CA PHE A 551 19.66 -11.24 9.67
C PHE A 551 18.83 -12.27 8.91
N VAL A 552 18.85 -13.54 9.35
CA VAL A 552 18.31 -14.67 8.59
C VAL A 552 17.33 -15.48 9.44
N ILE A 553 16.13 -15.70 8.92
CA ILE A 553 15.18 -16.66 9.49
C ILE A 553 15.41 -17.98 8.77
N ALA A 554 15.81 -19.02 9.53
CA ALA A 554 16.04 -20.36 8.99
C ALA A 554 14.76 -21.21 9.00
N SER A 555 14.65 -22.18 8.08
CA SER A 555 13.59 -23.17 8.00
C SER A 555 13.86 -24.34 8.95
N GLY A 556 13.09 -24.46 10.06
CA GLY A 556 13.13 -25.61 10.96
C GLY A 556 14.04 -25.49 12.20
N HIS A 557 13.92 -26.47 13.10
CA HIS A 557 14.52 -26.43 14.44
C HIS A 557 15.94 -27.02 14.55
N HIS A 558 16.52 -27.52 13.44
CA HIS A 558 17.79 -28.25 13.45
C HIS A 558 18.72 -27.84 12.31
N VAL A 559 18.87 -26.54 12.08
CA VAL A 559 19.83 -26.03 11.10
C VAL A 559 21.20 -25.94 11.74
N ASP A 560 22.22 -26.55 11.11
CA ASP A 560 23.62 -26.31 11.48
C ASP A 560 24.01 -24.90 11.02
N GLU A 561 23.92 -23.94 11.95
CA GLU A 561 24.17 -22.52 11.66
C GLU A 561 25.53 -22.27 11.00
N ASN A 562 26.58 -23.02 11.34
CA ASN A 562 27.91 -22.80 10.78
C ASN A 562 27.99 -23.26 9.33
N LEU A 563 27.42 -24.42 9.03
CA LEU A 563 27.34 -24.93 7.66
C LEU A 563 26.47 -24.01 6.80
N THR A 564 25.29 -23.63 7.30
CA THR A 564 24.37 -22.75 6.59
C THR A 564 24.98 -21.38 6.32
N ARG A 565 25.75 -20.78 7.26
CA ARG A 565 26.50 -19.53 7.00
C ARG A 565 27.50 -19.68 5.84
N GLN A 566 28.22 -20.80 5.77
CA GLN A 566 29.17 -21.06 4.69
C GLN A 566 28.44 -21.18 3.35
N ASP A 567 27.35 -21.92 3.31
CA ASP A 567 26.57 -22.17 2.09
C ASP A 567 25.87 -20.90 1.59
N ILE A 568 25.33 -20.07 2.50
CA ILE A 568 24.80 -18.73 2.17
C ILE A 568 25.89 -17.87 1.53
N ASN A 569 27.08 -17.81 2.14
CA ASN A 569 28.20 -17.03 1.61
C ASN A 569 28.68 -17.54 0.24
N GLN A 570 28.66 -18.85 0.01
CA GLN A 570 28.97 -19.41 -1.31
C GLN A 570 27.89 -19.07 -2.33
N THR A 571 26.62 -19.14 -1.93
CA THR A 571 25.48 -18.80 -2.79
C THR A 571 25.52 -17.33 -3.20
N VAL A 572 25.70 -16.41 -2.26
CA VAL A 572 25.85 -14.97 -2.55
C VAL A 572 27.05 -14.70 -3.46
N SER A 573 28.19 -15.35 -3.17
CA SER A 573 29.39 -15.20 -4.00
C SER A 573 29.18 -15.68 -5.43
N ARG A 574 28.43 -16.75 -5.63
CA ARG A 574 28.13 -17.30 -6.95
C ARG A 574 27.17 -16.40 -7.75
N ILE A 575 26.19 -15.80 -7.07
CA ILE A 575 25.13 -15.03 -7.73
C ILE A 575 25.55 -13.59 -8.01
N ILE A 576 26.16 -12.92 -7.02
CA ILE A 576 26.51 -11.49 -7.12
C ILE A 576 28.03 -11.30 -7.24
N GLY A 577 28.80 -12.11 -6.51
CA GLY A 577 30.26 -11.98 -6.42
C GLY A 577 30.74 -11.93 -4.96
N ALA A 578 32.05 -12.17 -4.78
CA ALA A 578 32.66 -12.25 -3.45
C ALA A 578 32.53 -10.96 -2.62
N ILE A 579 32.36 -9.82 -3.28
CA ILE A 579 32.23 -8.50 -2.64
C ILE A 579 30.91 -8.35 -1.87
N ALA A 580 29.87 -9.08 -2.27
CA ALA A 580 28.53 -9.03 -1.67
C ALA A 580 28.34 -10.02 -0.52
N LYS A 581 29.35 -10.80 -0.18
CA LYS A 581 29.26 -11.76 0.95
C LYS A 581 28.99 -11.03 2.25
N PRO A 582 27.96 -11.44 3.01
CA PRO A 582 27.79 -10.97 4.38
C PRO A 582 29.02 -11.18 5.24
N ASP A 583 29.47 -10.13 5.91
CA ASP A 583 30.55 -10.22 6.92
C ASP A 583 30.03 -10.82 8.21
N LYS A 584 28.73 -10.58 8.50
CA LYS A 584 28.03 -11.12 9.66
C LYS A 584 26.69 -11.69 9.22
N ILE A 585 26.39 -12.89 9.70
CA ILE A 585 25.11 -13.56 9.54
C ILE A 585 24.59 -13.92 10.93
N GLN A 586 23.45 -13.36 11.31
CA GLN A 586 22.75 -13.66 12.55
C GLN A 586 21.47 -14.42 12.24
N PHE A 587 21.32 -15.61 12.79
CA PHE A 587 20.04 -16.30 12.75
C PHE A 587 19.12 -15.74 13.82
N VAL A 588 17.87 -15.51 13.43
CA VAL A 588 16.83 -14.87 14.25
C VAL A 588 15.51 -15.61 14.10
N SER A 589 14.68 -15.58 15.14
CA SER A 589 13.34 -16.19 15.09
C SER A 589 12.34 -15.35 14.28
N GLY A 590 12.62 -14.04 14.13
CA GLY A 590 11.80 -13.11 13.40
C GLY A 590 12.56 -11.83 13.02
N LEU A 591 12.03 -11.08 12.05
CA LEU A 591 12.54 -9.76 11.68
C LEU A 591 11.64 -8.66 12.25
N PRO A 592 12.20 -7.48 12.62
CA PRO A 592 11.39 -6.37 13.06
C PRO A 592 10.58 -5.84 11.88
N LYS A 593 9.32 -6.19 11.86
CA LYS A 593 8.38 -5.80 10.80
C LYS A 593 7.34 -4.83 11.31
N THR A 594 6.92 -3.95 10.44
CA THR A 594 5.66 -3.25 10.65
C THR A 594 4.52 -4.26 10.58
N ARG A 595 3.37 -3.87 11.09
CA ARG A 595 2.16 -4.71 11.02
C ARG A 595 1.64 -4.94 9.59
N SER A 596 2.14 -4.17 8.60
CA SER A 596 1.95 -4.44 7.17
C SER A 596 2.94 -5.45 6.57
N GLY A 597 3.84 -6.01 7.38
CA GLY A 597 4.86 -6.95 6.94
C GLY A 597 6.17 -6.31 6.45
N LYS A 598 6.23 -4.97 6.36
CA LYS A 598 7.45 -4.27 5.91
C LYS A 598 8.55 -4.35 6.96
N ILE A 599 9.73 -4.83 6.57
CA ILE A 599 10.91 -4.91 7.43
C ILE A 599 11.39 -3.50 7.81
N MET A 600 11.60 -3.28 9.09
CA MET A 600 12.10 -2.02 9.64
C MET A 600 13.63 -2.01 9.68
N ARG A 601 14.27 -1.96 8.50
CA ARG A 601 15.74 -2.00 8.34
C ARG A 601 16.45 -0.93 9.16
N ARG A 602 15.81 0.20 9.42
CA ARG A 602 16.35 1.26 10.29
C ARG A 602 16.69 0.73 11.69
N ILE A 603 15.84 -0.13 12.26
CA ILE A 603 16.07 -0.74 13.58
C ILE A 603 17.25 -1.71 13.50
N LEU A 604 17.27 -2.57 12.48
CA LEU A 604 18.35 -3.53 12.26
C LEU A 604 19.70 -2.82 12.06
N ARG A 605 19.71 -1.71 11.31
CA ARG A 605 20.91 -0.90 11.09
C ARG A 605 21.44 -0.32 12.41
N LYS A 606 20.58 0.27 13.23
CA LYS A 606 20.94 0.80 14.54
C LYS A 606 21.55 -0.28 15.45
N ILE A 607 20.97 -1.47 15.47
CA ILE A 607 21.50 -2.61 16.23
C ILE A 607 22.86 -3.05 15.67
N ALA A 608 23.00 -3.15 14.35
CA ALA A 608 24.24 -3.53 13.68
C ALA A 608 25.37 -2.52 13.93
N GLU A 609 25.06 -1.23 14.02
CA GLU A 609 25.97 -0.13 14.37
C GLU A 609 26.32 -0.10 15.87
N GLY A 610 25.54 -0.79 16.70
CA GLY A 610 25.71 -0.80 18.16
C GLY A 610 24.96 0.30 18.90
N ASP A 611 24.16 1.11 18.22
CA ASP A 611 23.28 2.14 18.81
C ASP A 611 21.94 1.52 19.22
N THR A 612 21.95 0.74 20.30
CA THR A 612 20.74 0.04 20.78
C THR A 612 19.85 0.90 21.67
N ALA A 613 20.32 2.09 22.07
CA ALA A 613 19.56 3.02 22.92
C ALA A 613 18.57 3.88 22.13
N ASN A 614 18.88 4.21 20.86
CA ASN A 614 18.13 5.15 20.04
C ASN A 614 17.52 4.47 18.80
N LEU A 615 16.65 3.48 18.99
CA LEU A 615 16.03 2.76 17.89
C LEU A 615 14.98 3.57 17.11
N GLY A 616 14.63 4.77 17.60
CA GLY A 616 13.59 5.63 17.02
C GLY A 616 12.19 5.06 17.23
N ASP A 617 11.25 5.43 16.37
CA ASP A 617 9.85 4.98 16.48
C ASP A 617 9.73 3.46 16.30
N VAL A 618 9.38 2.76 17.37
CA VAL A 618 9.11 1.31 17.40
C VAL A 618 7.61 1.00 17.55
N THR A 619 6.76 2.03 17.56
CA THR A 619 5.32 1.90 17.86
C THR A 619 4.54 1.12 16.79
N THR A 620 5.11 1.03 15.59
CA THR A 620 4.49 0.34 14.44
C THR A 620 4.90 -1.13 14.33
N LEU A 621 5.72 -1.64 15.26
CA LEU A 621 6.19 -3.03 15.25
C LEU A 621 5.06 -4.03 15.47
N LEU A 622 5.13 -5.12 14.71
CA LEU A 622 4.22 -6.25 14.86
C LEU A 622 4.50 -7.01 16.17
N ASP A 623 5.79 -7.27 16.44
CA ASP A 623 6.27 -7.95 17.63
C ASP A 623 7.52 -7.25 18.20
N PRO A 624 7.38 -6.49 19.28
CA PRO A 624 8.52 -5.84 19.93
C PRO A 624 9.54 -6.80 20.58
N ALA A 625 9.15 -8.04 20.92
CA ALA A 625 10.03 -9.00 21.58
C ALA A 625 11.20 -9.43 20.69
N VAL A 626 11.01 -9.42 19.36
CA VAL A 626 12.05 -9.72 18.37
C VAL A 626 13.26 -8.79 18.50
N ILE A 627 13.06 -7.54 18.92
CA ILE A 627 14.17 -6.57 19.08
C ILE A 627 15.16 -7.03 20.15
N GLU A 628 14.69 -7.50 21.29
CA GLU A 628 15.56 -7.91 22.40
C GLU A 628 16.36 -9.17 22.04
N GLU A 629 15.75 -10.10 21.31
CA GLU A 629 16.45 -11.25 20.76
C GLU A 629 17.57 -10.82 19.79
N ILE A 630 17.26 -9.92 18.85
CA ILE A 630 18.24 -9.44 17.86
C ILE A 630 19.38 -8.68 18.54
N LYS A 631 19.11 -7.83 19.52
CA LYS A 631 20.13 -7.13 20.32
C LYS A 631 21.08 -8.13 20.99
N THR A 632 20.51 -9.11 21.69
CA THR A 632 21.29 -10.14 22.39
C THR A 632 22.17 -10.94 21.43
N GLY A 633 21.64 -11.30 20.25
CA GLY A 633 22.40 -11.98 19.21
C GLY A 633 23.53 -11.13 18.62
N ALA A 634 23.26 -9.84 18.40
CA ALA A 634 24.25 -8.89 17.87
C ALA A 634 25.43 -8.66 18.85
N GLU A 635 25.17 -8.66 20.16
CA GLU A 635 26.21 -8.57 21.18
C GLU A 635 27.14 -9.79 21.16
N LYS A 636 26.62 -10.99 20.95
CA LYS A 636 27.41 -12.21 20.81
C LYS A 636 28.32 -12.22 19.58
N LEU A 637 27.94 -11.49 18.53
CA LEU A 637 28.72 -11.39 17.29
C LEU A 637 29.73 -10.22 17.30
N LYS A 638 29.81 -9.46 18.38
CA LYS A 638 30.83 -8.41 18.59
C LYS A 638 32.16 -8.95 19.15
N GLY A 639 32.14 -10.14 19.73
CA GLY A 639 33.32 -10.86 20.23
C GLY A 639 33.86 -11.78 19.15
#